data_610563b134361f86fb531f6197e7e322
#
_entry.id   610563b134361f86fb531f6197e7e322
#
_cell.length_a   1.000
_cell.length_b   1.000
_cell.length_c   1.000
_cell.angle_alpha   90.00
_cell.angle_beta   90.00
_cell.angle_gamma   90.00
#
_symmetry.space_group_name_H-M   'P 1'
#
loop_
_entity.id
_entity.type
_entity.pdbx_description
1 polymer ?
#
loop_
_entity_poly.entity_id
_entity_poly.type
_entity_poly.pdbx_seq_one_letter_code
_entity_poly.pdbx_strand_id
1 'polypeptide(L)'
;MQIYLSRQEFWTCAAIFLILLGVAIWPRNSVPAKDAKGTPVRLPCSASQAKQYVEMLQQYAHQERLRQWMDNSLASRQAAWLLAKAEFACERAKRIGKGNLKQEEEALFLLEDTGRLLLKAVPQSRMGCRDIQEEKGARLRAYRSEVDQTFQTYSISVPAAYDPVVRWPLVVSMHGHGWYAPFQGHPAPSYSGAFCLSPQGRGATDYKDLGELDVLQAIAEVQKDFNIDPDRIYLTGSSMGGTGSFHLGVHYADRFAGIFPIVGNADNLAWTARWGWNRIFSGRNTELRNWLQEGHTARAFAGNLFNLPTYILAGAGDTVVPPEHSRNTTAELRKLGCPVEYREFPGVGHGGFPADAVNSGLSWICSWPRKPFPHSISWRAALLKHGRAYWLRMEQFKEPVRFAEINAEITAENRVTIKTVNLLSFSLQRPPALFSPGKPLFLEIDGERVIMPLGHGDPDAWHTLRRDPIHGWDWESKLPVPVLSKKANFEGPIQEVLLSPFLLVVGTLSQNPATNAAWRGEANTFVQEWRRRNNTSCLVINDVDCTMKMISERNLILLGGPSDNCVSALFSDALPFYEIFAPLRGKNLDLEAADIGYQLIYPAGNLAPGRLLVVLGANSPEGIWQQWGRFGNWFNWGVYDSKKYYDYAIFDARSASPETMLLTGWFGTDWSLANGKVFAGDEILRAASAPQRFPMFARVEEAVGLEKLFLADLLPLRIDQMRGALGVGRSFNGEATGEFDLGVRAPATLEYQLKGNYGRFESTVSLHNPFETQLCNIRRNGEKVRFTVYGDGKKVAEATVDWTQPTAELKAVITAVRVLRLEAVPAGGPSWLHAGALWKAPAVQK
;
A
#
# COMPACT_ATOMS: atom_id res chain seq x y z
N MET A 1 29.02 -27.86 15.76
CA MET A 1 28.41 -27.38 17.02
C MET A 1 27.14 -28.20 17.27
N GLN A 2 27.20 -29.16 18.20
CA GLN A 2 26.03 -29.99 18.55
C GLN A 2 25.04 -29.13 19.31
N ILE A 3 23.88 -28.90 18.70
CA ILE A 3 22.78 -28.20 19.37
C ILE A 3 22.00 -29.27 20.15
N TYR A 4 22.17 -29.27 21.46
CA TYR A 4 21.34 -30.05 22.36
C TYR A 4 19.99 -29.36 22.52
N LEU A 5 18.95 -29.88 21.90
CA LEU A 5 17.58 -29.49 22.20
C LEU A 5 17.24 -29.97 23.61
N SER A 6 16.62 -29.12 24.40
CA SER A 6 16.07 -29.55 25.70
C SER A 6 15.00 -30.64 25.48
N ARG A 7 14.76 -31.48 26.49
CA ARG A 7 13.75 -32.55 26.44
C ARG A 7 12.36 -32.01 26.02
N GLN A 8 12.06 -30.77 26.38
CA GLN A 8 10.80 -30.10 26.05
C GLN A 8 10.75 -29.63 24.58
N GLU A 9 11.86 -29.17 24.04
CA GLU A 9 11.99 -28.80 22.64
C GLU A 9 11.94 -30.04 21.73
N PHE A 10 12.54 -31.15 22.17
CA PHE A 10 12.44 -32.44 21.49
C PHE A 10 10.99 -32.94 21.42
N TRP A 11 10.25 -32.85 22.54
CA TRP A 11 8.85 -33.29 22.59
C TRP A 11 7.93 -32.35 21.85
N THR A 12 8.23 -31.04 21.77
CA THR A 12 7.49 -30.06 20.96
C THR A 12 7.70 -30.37 19.48
N CYS A 13 8.92 -30.60 19.03
CA CYS A 13 9.22 -31.04 17.66
C CYS A 13 8.64 -32.42 17.36
N ALA A 14 8.65 -33.35 18.33
CA ALA A 14 8.06 -34.68 18.20
C ALA A 14 6.54 -34.64 18.20
N ALA A 15 5.90 -33.76 18.99
CA ALA A 15 4.45 -33.58 18.98
C ALA A 15 3.95 -33.02 17.63
N ILE A 16 4.71 -32.09 17.03
CA ILE A 16 4.44 -31.60 15.68
C ILE A 16 4.67 -32.69 14.64
N PHE A 17 5.73 -33.43 14.77
CA PHE A 17 6.02 -34.60 13.93
C PHE A 17 4.91 -35.67 14.07
N LEU A 18 4.39 -35.90 15.28
CA LEU A 18 3.30 -36.81 15.55
C LEU A 18 1.94 -36.27 15.10
N ILE A 19 1.69 -34.97 15.17
CA ILE A 19 0.45 -34.37 14.67
C ILE A 19 0.48 -34.33 13.14
N LEU A 20 1.62 -34.01 12.53
CA LEU A 20 1.84 -34.12 11.09
C LEU A 20 1.86 -35.58 10.62
N LEU A 21 2.34 -36.53 11.45
CA LEU A 21 2.20 -37.96 11.25
C LEU A 21 0.78 -38.46 11.54
N GLY A 22 0.03 -37.84 12.39
CA GLY A 22 -1.40 -38.18 12.64
C GLY A 22 -2.28 -38.00 11.41
N VAL A 23 -1.90 -37.04 10.52
CA VAL A 23 -2.46 -36.93 9.15
C VAL A 23 -1.86 -37.97 8.20
N ALA A 24 -0.67 -38.49 8.50
CA ALA A 24 0.03 -39.53 7.73
C ALA A 24 -0.18 -40.97 8.31
N ILE A 25 -0.76 -41.15 9.49
CA ILE A 25 -1.18 -42.44 10.09
C ILE A 25 -2.66 -42.72 9.72
N TRP A 26 -3.05 -42.50 8.52
CA TRP A 26 -4.07 -43.33 7.88
C TRP A 26 -3.39 -44.60 7.37
N PRO A 27 -4.08 -45.75 7.40
CA PRO A 27 -3.40 -47.03 7.24
C PRO A 27 -2.50 -47.06 6.03
N ARG A 28 -1.26 -47.45 6.22
CA ARG A 28 -0.19 -47.58 5.22
C ARG A 28 -0.51 -48.45 3.98
N ASN A 29 -1.71 -49.00 3.88
CA ASN A 29 -2.17 -49.91 2.83
C ASN A 29 -3.10 -49.28 1.78
N SER A 30 -3.42 -48.01 1.85
CA SER A 30 -4.17 -47.34 0.78
C SER A 30 -3.21 -46.62 -0.17
N VAL A 31 -2.88 -47.25 -1.28
CA VAL A 31 -2.43 -46.58 -2.49
C VAL A 31 -3.45 -45.48 -2.77
N PRO A 32 -3.04 -44.21 -3.00
CA PRO A 32 -4.01 -43.15 -3.30
C PRO A 32 -4.85 -43.66 -4.48
N ALA A 33 -6.14 -43.78 -4.27
CA ALA A 33 -7.07 -44.17 -5.31
C ALA A 33 -6.95 -43.14 -6.42
N LYS A 34 -6.61 -43.55 -7.61
CA LYS A 34 -6.61 -42.72 -8.81
C LYS A 34 -7.99 -42.86 -9.45
N ASP A 35 -8.56 -41.75 -9.89
CA ASP A 35 -9.76 -41.79 -10.75
C ASP A 35 -9.43 -42.47 -12.09
N ALA A 36 -10.44 -42.74 -12.89
CA ALA A 36 -10.31 -43.35 -14.20
C ALA A 36 -9.41 -42.57 -15.18
N LYS A 37 -8.94 -41.36 -14.81
CA LYS A 37 -8.04 -40.49 -15.57
C LYS A 37 -6.64 -40.35 -14.93
N GLY A 38 -6.36 -41.14 -13.87
CA GLY A 38 -5.07 -41.12 -13.18
C GLY A 38 -4.86 -39.98 -12.19
N THR A 39 -5.89 -39.19 -11.89
CA THR A 39 -5.85 -38.06 -10.95
C THR A 39 -5.94 -38.58 -9.51
N PRO A 40 -5.14 -38.10 -8.53
CA PRO A 40 -5.27 -38.51 -7.13
C PRO A 40 -6.66 -38.15 -6.58
N VAL A 41 -7.41 -39.15 -6.09
CA VAL A 41 -8.66 -38.91 -5.36
C VAL A 41 -8.33 -38.32 -3.98
N ARG A 42 -8.89 -37.15 -3.65
CA ARG A 42 -8.69 -36.47 -2.38
C ARG A 42 -9.73 -36.93 -1.37
N LEU A 43 -9.28 -37.21 -0.16
CA LEU A 43 -10.18 -37.44 0.96
C LEU A 43 -10.53 -36.08 1.59
N PRO A 44 -11.81 -35.82 1.89
CA PRO A 44 -12.23 -34.55 2.48
C PRO A 44 -11.71 -34.41 3.92
N CYS A 45 -11.03 -33.31 4.23
CA CYS A 45 -10.73 -32.91 5.59
C CYS A 45 -11.94 -32.13 6.15
N SER A 46 -12.30 -32.34 7.40
CA SER A 46 -13.42 -31.61 8.01
C SER A 46 -13.03 -30.16 8.31
N ALA A 47 -13.99 -29.24 8.29
CA ALA A 47 -13.77 -27.83 8.63
C ALA A 47 -13.19 -27.65 10.05
N SER A 48 -13.50 -28.58 10.97
CA SER A 48 -12.92 -28.63 12.33
C SER A 48 -11.43 -28.95 12.32
N GLN A 49 -11.00 -29.87 11.46
CA GLN A 49 -9.58 -30.22 11.32
C GLN A 49 -8.79 -29.10 10.65
N ALA A 50 -9.35 -28.44 9.65
CA ALA A 50 -8.74 -27.27 9.03
C ALA A 50 -8.54 -26.15 10.05
N LYS A 51 -9.52 -25.90 10.94
CA LYS A 51 -9.42 -24.91 12.02
C LYS A 51 -8.31 -25.25 13.02
N GLN A 52 -8.20 -26.49 13.45
CA GLN A 52 -7.12 -26.95 14.34
C GLN A 52 -5.74 -26.79 13.70
N TYR A 53 -5.61 -27.08 12.40
CA TYR A 53 -4.39 -26.84 11.63
C TYR A 53 -4.00 -25.37 11.57
N VAL A 54 -4.98 -24.49 11.33
CA VAL A 54 -4.78 -23.04 11.30
C VAL A 54 -4.29 -22.53 12.65
N GLU A 55 -4.93 -22.94 13.74
CA GLU A 55 -4.56 -22.54 15.10
C GLU A 55 -3.16 -23.06 15.49
N MET A 56 -2.83 -24.28 15.11
CA MET A 56 -1.50 -24.86 15.33
C MET A 56 -0.39 -24.13 14.54
N LEU A 57 -0.60 -23.85 13.25
CA LEU A 57 0.35 -23.12 12.43
C LEU A 57 0.54 -21.68 12.90
N GLN A 58 -0.49 -21.06 13.45
CA GLN A 58 -0.40 -19.71 14.06
C GLN A 58 0.41 -19.72 15.35
N GLN A 59 0.20 -20.69 16.24
CA GLN A 59 1.03 -20.84 17.44
C GLN A 59 2.51 -21.03 17.08
N TYR A 60 2.77 -21.71 15.96
CA TYR A 60 4.10 -21.95 15.45
C TYR A 60 4.76 -20.70 14.85
N ALA A 61 4.01 -19.96 14.04
CA ALA A 61 4.51 -18.73 13.43
C ALA A 61 4.84 -17.62 14.46
N HIS A 62 4.22 -17.68 15.63
CA HIS A 62 4.44 -16.73 16.71
C HIS A 62 5.54 -17.13 17.72
N GLN A 63 6.13 -18.31 17.61
CA GLN A 63 7.20 -18.70 18.52
C GLN A 63 8.52 -18.01 18.17
N GLU A 64 8.93 -17.04 19.00
CA GLU A 64 10.14 -16.22 18.87
C GLU A 64 11.42 -17.04 18.61
N ARG A 65 11.53 -18.23 19.18
CA ARG A 65 12.69 -19.14 19.01
C ARG A 65 12.78 -19.76 17.63
N LEU A 66 11.66 -20.06 16.99
CA LEU A 66 11.64 -20.56 15.61
C LEU A 66 12.09 -19.46 14.66
N ARG A 67 11.68 -18.23 14.94
CA ARG A 67 12.08 -17.03 14.21
C ARG A 67 13.58 -16.78 14.29
N GLN A 68 14.16 -16.84 15.51
CA GLN A 68 15.61 -16.66 15.71
C GLN A 68 16.44 -17.78 15.07
N TRP A 69 15.95 -19.01 15.06
CA TRP A 69 16.61 -20.12 14.38
C TRP A 69 16.59 -19.96 12.86
N MET A 70 15.52 -19.38 12.33
CA MET A 70 15.34 -19.11 10.91
C MET A 70 16.22 -17.98 10.41
N ASP A 71 16.49 -16.98 11.22
CA ASP A 71 17.25 -15.78 10.83
C ASP A 71 18.74 -16.07 10.60
N ASN A 72 19.27 -17.21 11.04
CA ASN A 72 20.71 -17.49 11.06
C ASN A 72 21.20 -18.57 10.06
N SER A 73 20.36 -19.11 9.19
CA SER A 73 20.78 -20.17 8.27
C SER A 73 20.08 -20.11 6.92
N LEU A 74 20.69 -20.77 5.95
CA LEU A 74 20.21 -20.88 4.57
C LEU A 74 18.94 -21.72 4.41
N ALA A 75 18.85 -22.80 5.20
CA ALA A 75 17.60 -23.53 5.40
C ALA A 75 16.46 -22.58 5.79
N SER A 76 16.81 -21.41 6.39
CA SER A 76 15.89 -20.38 6.82
C SER A 76 15.11 -19.75 5.66
N ARG A 77 15.70 -19.54 4.49
CA ARG A 77 14.99 -18.82 3.40
C ARG A 77 13.96 -19.68 2.68
N GLN A 78 14.24 -20.97 2.51
CA GLN A 78 13.24 -21.91 2.02
C GLN A 78 12.16 -22.15 3.08
N ALA A 79 12.55 -22.24 4.36
CA ALA A 79 11.62 -22.30 5.48
C ALA A 79 10.81 -21.01 5.62
N ALA A 80 11.41 -19.82 5.42
CA ALA A 80 10.72 -18.54 5.40
C ALA A 80 9.63 -18.48 4.31
N TRP A 81 9.91 -18.98 3.11
CA TRP A 81 8.90 -19.07 2.05
C TRP A 81 7.76 -20.03 2.42
N LEU A 82 8.07 -21.16 3.03
CA LEU A 82 7.07 -22.13 3.49
C LEU A 82 6.18 -21.55 4.60
N LEU A 83 6.76 -20.77 5.51
CA LEU A 83 6.00 -20.07 6.54
C LEU A 83 5.14 -18.95 5.97
N ALA A 84 5.65 -18.17 5.03
CA ALA A 84 4.84 -17.17 4.32
C ALA A 84 3.66 -17.82 3.61
N LYS A 85 3.86 -18.98 2.98
CA LYS A 85 2.81 -19.79 2.34
C LYS A 85 1.80 -20.28 3.38
N ALA A 86 2.25 -20.73 4.56
CA ALA A 86 1.41 -21.17 5.65
C ALA A 86 0.57 -20.01 6.25
N GLU A 87 1.19 -18.86 6.51
CA GLU A 87 0.50 -17.66 6.99
C GLU A 87 -0.57 -17.22 6.00
N PHE A 88 -0.26 -17.18 4.71
CA PHE A 88 -1.21 -16.85 3.66
C PHE A 88 -2.39 -17.84 3.60
N ALA A 89 -2.11 -19.15 3.65
CA ALA A 89 -3.12 -20.18 3.65
C ALA A 89 -4.05 -20.06 4.88
N CYS A 90 -3.48 -19.78 6.06
CA CYS A 90 -4.23 -19.54 7.29
C CYS A 90 -5.13 -18.31 7.18
N GLU A 91 -4.63 -17.21 6.67
CA GLU A 91 -5.42 -15.98 6.49
C GLU A 91 -6.53 -16.16 5.44
N ARG A 92 -6.26 -16.91 4.38
CA ARG A 92 -7.28 -17.27 3.39
C ARG A 92 -8.36 -18.18 3.97
N ALA A 93 -7.99 -19.18 4.76
CA ALA A 93 -8.94 -20.07 5.44
C ALA A 93 -9.85 -19.30 6.42
N LYS A 94 -9.34 -18.28 7.12
CA LYS A 94 -10.16 -17.43 8.01
C LYS A 94 -11.20 -16.58 7.27
N ARG A 95 -10.95 -16.25 5.99
CA ARG A 95 -11.87 -15.46 5.15
C ARG A 95 -13.01 -16.29 4.56
N ILE A 96 -12.90 -17.60 4.59
CA ILE A 96 -13.90 -18.49 4.03
C ILE A 96 -15.10 -18.53 4.98
N GLY A 97 -16.16 -17.82 4.58
CA GLY A 97 -17.45 -17.96 5.25
C GLY A 97 -18.01 -19.34 4.96
N LYS A 98 -18.66 -19.99 5.96
CA LYS A 98 -19.33 -21.28 5.79
C LYS A 98 -20.24 -21.22 4.55
N GLY A 99 -19.91 -21.98 3.52
CA GLY A 99 -20.78 -22.17 2.36
C GLY A 99 -20.15 -21.99 0.97
N ASN A 100 -18.86 -21.64 0.87
CA ASN A 100 -18.19 -21.60 -0.43
C ASN A 100 -17.20 -22.76 -0.57
N LEU A 101 -17.71 -23.94 -0.93
CA LEU A 101 -16.99 -25.21 -1.05
C LEU A 101 -15.69 -25.09 -1.87
N LYS A 102 -15.70 -24.31 -2.97
CA LYS A 102 -14.53 -24.17 -3.84
C LYS A 102 -13.37 -23.40 -3.15
N GLN A 103 -13.69 -22.38 -2.35
CA GLN A 103 -12.67 -21.63 -1.60
C GLN A 103 -12.16 -22.42 -0.42
N GLU A 104 -13.01 -23.22 0.22
CA GLU A 104 -12.61 -24.17 1.27
C GLU A 104 -11.64 -25.22 0.73
N GLU A 105 -11.92 -25.80 -0.44
CA GLU A 105 -11.03 -26.75 -1.11
C GLU A 105 -9.68 -26.15 -1.49
N GLU A 106 -9.66 -24.91 -2.01
CA GLU A 106 -8.41 -24.21 -2.32
C GLU A 106 -7.57 -23.92 -1.07
N ALA A 107 -8.20 -23.51 0.04
CA ALA A 107 -7.50 -23.25 1.30
C ALA A 107 -6.96 -24.54 1.93
N LEU A 108 -7.73 -25.63 1.90
CA LEU A 108 -7.31 -26.94 2.36
C LEU A 108 -6.13 -27.48 1.53
N PHE A 109 -6.19 -27.33 0.21
CA PHE A 109 -5.09 -27.69 -0.68
C PHE A 109 -3.80 -26.95 -0.34
N LEU A 110 -3.87 -25.62 -0.12
CA LEU A 110 -2.73 -24.81 0.27
C LEU A 110 -2.14 -25.23 1.62
N LEU A 111 -2.98 -25.58 2.58
CA LEU A 111 -2.56 -26.09 3.91
C LEU A 111 -1.89 -27.44 3.81
N GLU A 112 -2.46 -28.40 3.07
CA GLU A 112 -1.87 -29.72 2.84
C GLU A 112 -0.52 -29.64 2.11
N ASP A 113 -0.46 -28.86 1.04
CA ASP A 113 0.75 -28.68 0.25
C ASP A 113 1.86 -27.99 1.08
N THR A 114 1.50 -26.98 1.88
CA THR A 114 2.42 -26.31 2.81
C THR A 114 2.93 -27.28 3.89
N GLY A 115 2.06 -28.07 4.49
CA GLY A 115 2.44 -29.10 5.47
C GLY A 115 3.39 -30.13 4.88
N ARG A 116 3.13 -30.60 3.65
CA ARG A 116 3.96 -31.54 2.92
C ARG A 116 5.36 -30.97 2.59
N LEU A 117 5.42 -29.71 2.23
CA LEU A 117 6.69 -29.02 1.95
C LEU A 117 7.48 -28.75 3.23
N LEU A 118 6.84 -28.36 4.33
CA LEU A 118 7.48 -28.21 5.65
C LEU A 118 8.09 -29.53 6.13
N LEU A 119 7.36 -30.63 5.97
CA LEU A 119 7.87 -31.98 6.31
C LEU A 119 9.10 -32.38 5.50
N LYS A 120 9.24 -31.91 4.27
CA LYS A 120 10.44 -32.16 3.43
C LYS A 120 11.58 -31.22 3.79
N ALA A 121 11.31 -29.98 4.14
CA ALA A 121 12.33 -28.97 4.43
C ALA A 121 13.03 -29.16 5.78
N VAL A 122 12.29 -29.56 6.81
CA VAL A 122 12.83 -29.75 8.18
C VAL A 122 13.96 -30.80 8.25
N PRO A 123 13.86 -31.98 7.61
CA PRO A 123 14.97 -32.93 7.60
C PRO A 123 16.18 -32.44 6.79
N GLN A 124 15.97 -31.72 5.70
CA GLN A 124 17.05 -31.20 4.85
C GLN A 124 17.85 -30.10 5.57
N SER A 125 17.22 -29.33 6.46
CA SER A 125 17.90 -28.33 7.30
C SER A 125 18.88 -28.96 8.31
N ARG A 126 18.67 -30.24 8.67
CA ARG A 126 19.54 -30.99 9.61
C ARG A 126 20.73 -31.67 8.94
N MET A 127 20.72 -31.86 7.61
CA MET A 127 21.74 -32.63 6.87
C MET A 127 22.85 -31.78 6.26
N GLY A 128 23.05 -30.55 6.72
CA GLY A 128 24.04 -29.62 6.19
C GLY A 128 23.54 -28.97 4.90
N CYS A 129 23.40 -27.67 4.93
CA CYS A 129 22.94 -26.90 3.79
C CYS A 129 23.92 -27.05 2.62
N ARG A 130 23.40 -27.44 1.45
CA ARG A 130 24.09 -27.13 0.20
C ARG A 130 24.25 -25.62 0.11
N ASP A 131 25.40 -25.18 -0.36
CA ASP A 131 25.66 -23.76 -0.54
C ASP A 131 24.57 -23.16 -1.47
N ILE A 132 23.99 -22.04 -1.07
CA ILE A 132 23.04 -21.28 -1.88
C ILE A 132 23.60 -21.00 -3.27
N GLN A 133 24.87 -20.75 -3.30
CA GLN A 133 25.59 -20.42 -4.52
C GLN A 133 25.62 -21.61 -5.52
N GLU A 134 25.32 -22.82 -5.07
CA GLU A 134 25.17 -24.00 -5.95
C GLU A 134 23.76 -24.16 -6.53
N GLU A 135 22.75 -23.44 -6.01
CA GLU A 135 21.40 -23.54 -6.51
C GLU A 135 21.24 -22.87 -7.88
N LYS A 136 20.72 -23.62 -8.86
CA LYS A 136 20.44 -23.14 -10.22
C LYS A 136 18.94 -23.18 -10.52
N GLY A 137 18.50 -22.37 -11.50
CA GLY A 137 17.12 -22.34 -11.99
C GLY A 137 16.15 -21.55 -11.10
N ALA A 138 14.86 -21.77 -11.32
CA ALA A 138 13.81 -21.04 -10.63
C ALA A 138 13.63 -21.47 -9.17
N ARG A 139 13.54 -20.50 -8.26
CA ARG A 139 13.35 -20.71 -6.82
C ARG A 139 12.32 -19.73 -6.29
N LEU A 140 11.53 -20.19 -5.34
CA LEU A 140 10.63 -19.37 -4.55
C LEU A 140 11.26 -19.11 -3.20
N ARG A 141 11.27 -17.86 -2.78
CA ARG A 141 11.91 -17.40 -1.56
C ARG A 141 11.05 -16.37 -0.83
N ALA A 142 11.38 -16.10 0.41
CA ALA A 142 10.78 -15.03 1.18
C ALA A 142 11.82 -14.37 2.06
N TYR A 143 11.58 -13.10 2.38
CA TYR A 143 12.30 -12.37 3.41
C TYR A 143 11.31 -11.86 4.47
N ARG A 144 11.80 -11.53 5.65
CA ARG A 144 10.98 -10.94 6.70
C ARG A 144 10.99 -9.42 6.54
N SER A 145 9.83 -8.85 6.29
CA SER A 145 9.69 -7.40 6.19
C SER A 145 9.91 -6.73 7.55
N GLU A 146 10.67 -5.65 7.56
CA GLU A 146 10.87 -4.84 8.75
C GLU A 146 9.59 -4.09 9.17
N VAL A 147 8.70 -3.78 8.21
CA VAL A 147 7.51 -2.97 8.43
C VAL A 147 6.49 -3.63 9.34
N ASP A 148 6.08 -4.85 9.03
CA ASP A 148 5.02 -5.58 9.71
C ASP A 148 5.47 -6.93 10.27
N GLN A 149 6.77 -7.22 10.15
CA GLN A 149 7.40 -8.46 10.61
C GLN A 149 6.83 -9.73 9.95
N THR A 150 6.19 -9.58 8.79
CA THR A 150 5.64 -10.68 8.02
C THR A 150 6.58 -11.13 6.92
N PHE A 151 6.40 -12.36 6.42
CA PHE A 151 7.18 -12.85 5.32
C PHE A 151 6.64 -12.35 3.98
N GLN A 152 7.49 -11.70 3.21
CA GLN A 152 7.21 -11.27 1.85
C GLN A 152 7.91 -12.18 0.85
N THR A 153 7.16 -12.63 -0.14
CA THR A 153 7.65 -13.64 -1.10
C THR A 153 8.20 -13.00 -2.35
N TYR A 154 9.18 -13.67 -2.94
CA TYR A 154 9.70 -13.35 -4.26
C TYR A 154 10.12 -14.63 -4.97
N SER A 155 10.21 -14.59 -6.28
CA SER A 155 10.85 -15.65 -7.05
C SER A 155 12.16 -15.17 -7.68
N ILE A 156 13.13 -16.08 -7.78
CA ILE A 156 14.41 -15.81 -8.41
C ILE A 156 14.76 -16.93 -9.38
N SER A 157 15.24 -16.56 -10.55
CA SER A 157 15.85 -17.50 -11.50
C SER A 157 17.36 -17.31 -11.49
N VAL A 158 18.08 -18.34 -11.05
CA VAL A 158 19.54 -18.38 -11.01
C VAL A 158 20.05 -18.97 -12.32
N PRO A 159 20.92 -18.26 -13.06
CA PRO A 159 21.46 -18.75 -14.32
C PRO A 159 22.17 -20.12 -14.17
N ALA A 160 22.02 -21.00 -15.16
CA ALA A 160 22.67 -22.30 -15.14
C ALA A 160 24.21 -22.17 -15.09
N ALA A 161 24.76 -21.15 -15.73
CA ALA A 161 26.20 -20.86 -15.77
C ALA A 161 26.68 -20.00 -14.58
N TYR A 162 25.87 -19.74 -13.57
CA TYR A 162 26.29 -18.89 -12.45
C TYR A 162 27.56 -19.38 -11.79
N ASP A 163 28.54 -18.49 -11.69
CA ASP A 163 29.77 -18.64 -10.94
C ASP A 163 29.83 -17.58 -9.85
N PRO A 164 29.97 -17.96 -8.57
CA PRO A 164 29.98 -17.01 -7.46
C PRO A 164 31.22 -16.11 -7.42
N VAL A 165 32.27 -16.44 -8.13
CA VAL A 165 33.50 -15.63 -8.23
C VAL A 165 33.27 -14.40 -9.14
N VAL A 166 32.37 -14.51 -10.11
CA VAL A 166 32.08 -13.46 -11.09
C VAL A 166 30.87 -12.67 -10.65
N ARG A 167 30.89 -11.34 -10.86
CA ARG A 167 29.72 -10.47 -10.64
C ARG A 167 28.73 -10.61 -11.78
N TRP A 168 27.46 -10.84 -11.44
CA TRP A 168 26.39 -11.10 -12.39
C TRP A 168 25.33 -10.00 -12.45
N PRO A 169 24.75 -9.77 -13.64
CA PRO A 169 23.62 -8.85 -13.79
C PRO A 169 22.37 -9.38 -13.09
N LEU A 170 21.50 -8.45 -12.66
CA LEU A 170 20.19 -8.74 -12.11
C LEU A 170 19.10 -8.00 -12.91
N VAL A 171 18.13 -8.73 -13.44
CA VAL A 171 16.92 -8.18 -14.03
C VAL A 171 15.77 -8.34 -13.04
N VAL A 172 15.19 -7.21 -12.62
CA VAL A 172 14.00 -7.18 -11.76
C VAL A 172 12.77 -7.12 -12.65
N SER A 173 12.01 -8.22 -12.72
CA SER A 173 10.83 -8.38 -13.56
C SER A 173 9.57 -8.25 -12.73
N MET A 174 8.88 -7.12 -12.86
CA MET A 174 7.70 -6.77 -12.09
C MET A 174 6.42 -7.24 -12.78
N HIS A 175 5.49 -7.86 -12.02
CA HIS A 175 4.25 -8.43 -12.54
C HIS A 175 3.19 -7.37 -12.86
N GLY A 176 2.20 -7.74 -13.69
CA GLY A 176 1.04 -6.92 -14.00
C GLY A 176 -0.04 -6.95 -12.91
N HIS A 177 -1.06 -6.10 -13.06
CA HIS A 177 -2.18 -6.06 -12.11
C HIS A 177 -2.92 -7.41 -12.07
N GLY A 178 -3.27 -7.88 -10.87
CA GLY A 178 -3.98 -9.14 -10.66
C GLY A 178 -3.11 -10.41 -10.66
N TRP A 179 -1.82 -10.32 -11.00
CA TRP A 179 -0.88 -11.46 -11.07
C TRP A 179 -0.07 -11.68 -9.79
N TYR A 180 -0.51 -11.14 -8.69
CA TYR A 180 0.16 -11.13 -7.39
C TYR A 180 -0.25 -12.25 -6.45
N ALA A 181 -0.61 -13.43 -6.97
CA ALA A 181 -0.80 -14.58 -6.10
C ALA A 181 0.58 -15.12 -5.67
N PRO A 182 1.07 -14.76 -4.48
CA PRO A 182 2.47 -14.95 -4.08
C PRO A 182 2.87 -16.42 -4.00
N PHE A 183 1.89 -17.31 -4.02
CA PHE A 183 2.10 -18.74 -3.80
C PHE A 183 1.66 -19.62 -4.98
N GLN A 184 1.16 -19.03 -6.06
CA GLN A 184 0.75 -19.79 -7.26
C GLN A 184 1.93 -20.12 -8.18
N GLY A 185 3.17 -19.82 -7.73
CA GLY A 185 4.36 -20.35 -8.38
C GLY A 185 4.64 -19.80 -9.77
N HIS A 186 4.47 -18.48 -9.98
CA HIS A 186 5.06 -17.86 -11.16
C HIS A 186 6.57 -17.80 -10.96
N PRO A 187 7.33 -18.71 -11.59
CA PRO A 187 8.77 -18.61 -11.53
C PRO A 187 9.19 -17.29 -12.19
N ALA A 188 10.24 -16.70 -11.67
CA ALA A 188 10.90 -15.60 -12.36
C ALA A 188 11.26 -16.03 -13.78
N PRO A 189 11.07 -15.17 -14.80
CA PRO A 189 11.53 -15.47 -16.15
C PRO A 189 13.00 -15.89 -16.15
N SER A 190 13.39 -16.78 -17.06
CA SER A 190 14.78 -17.17 -17.21
C SER A 190 15.40 -16.36 -18.34
N TYR A 191 16.45 -15.60 -18.02
CA TYR A 191 17.28 -14.90 -19.00
C TYR A 191 18.66 -15.51 -19.04
N SER A 192 19.17 -15.80 -20.24
CA SER A 192 20.55 -16.28 -20.38
C SER A 192 21.53 -15.16 -19.99
N GLY A 193 22.41 -15.42 -19.02
CA GLY A 193 23.45 -14.48 -18.61
C GLY A 193 23.04 -13.44 -17.56
N ALA A 194 21.85 -13.54 -16.98
CA ALA A 194 21.43 -12.68 -15.89
C ALA A 194 20.56 -13.42 -14.86
N PHE A 195 20.62 -13.00 -13.60
CA PHE A 195 19.60 -13.34 -12.63
C PHE A 195 18.29 -12.66 -12.99
N CYS A 196 17.16 -13.30 -12.72
CA CYS A 196 15.87 -12.65 -12.77
C CYS A 196 15.19 -12.73 -11.42
N LEU A 197 14.84 -11.57 -10.86
CA LEU A 197 14.08 -11.43 -9.63
C LEU A 197 12.66 -10.98 -9.97
N SER A 198 11.65 -11.67 -9.46
CA SER A 198 10.27 -11.22 -9.51
C SER A 198 9.75 -10.98 -8.08
N PRO A 199 9.79 -9.72 -7.61
CA PRO A 199 9.24 -9.34 -6.31
C PRO A 199 7.72 -9.33 -6.34
N GLN A 200 7.08 -9.47 -5.18
CA GLN A 200 5.63 -9.41 -5.11
C GLN A 200 5.07 -7.98 -5.15
N GLY A 201 5.87 -6.98 -4.81
CA GLY A 201 5.45 -5.58 -4.80
C GLY A 201 4.28 -5.27 -3.86
N ARG A 202 4.06 -6.09 -2.82
CA ARG A 202 2.89 -5.99 -1.93
C ARG A 202 1.54 -6.07 -2.68
N GLY A 203 1.50 -6.74 -3.82
CA GLY A 203 0.29 -6.92 -4.62
C GLY A 203 0.05 -5.79 -5.63
N ALA A 204 -1.18 -5.26 -5.70
CA ALA A 204 -1.56 -4.23 -6.67
C ALA A 204 -1.25 -2.81 -6.16
N THR A 205 0.02 -2.47 -6.05
CA THR A 205 0.51 -1.20 -5.47
C THR A 205 1.05 -0.22 -6.51
N ASP A 206 1.06 -0.58 -7.80
CA ASP A 206 1.84 0.13 -8.84
C ASP A 206 3.32 0.27 -8.48
N TYR A 207 3.81 -0.60 -7.57
CA TYR A 207 5.18 -0.56 -7.02
C TYR A 207 5.53 0.79 -6.38
N LYS A 208 4.56 1.41 -5.73
CA LYS A 208 4.69 2.66 -4.97
C LYS A 208 4.65 2.38 -3.46
N ASP A 209 5.19 3.26 -2.65
CA ASP A 209 5.20 3.19 -1.19
C ASP A 209 5.70 1.81 -0.66
N LEU A 210 4.84 0.99 -0.04
CA LEU A 210 5.25 -0.36 0.40
C LEU A 210 5.66 -1.27 -0.75
N GLY A 211 5.08 -1.11 -1.94
CA GLY A 211 5.48 -1.86 -3.12
C GLY A 211 6.88 -1.48 -3.59
N GLU A 212 7.23 -0.20 -3.54
CA GLU A 212 8.57 0.32 -3.78
C GLU A 212 9.58 -0.26 -2.79
N LEU A 213 9.24 -0.21 -1.50
CA LEU A 213 10.06 -0.75 -0.42
C LEU A 213 10.28 -2.26 -0.57
N ASP A 214 9.24 -3.02 -0.94
CA ASP A 214 9.32 -4.47 -1.17
C ASP A 214 10.30 -4.82 -2.29
N VAL A 215 10.27 -4.09 -3.41
CA VAL A 215 11.23 -4.30 -4.50
C VAL A 215 12.66 -4.05 -4.04
N LEU A 216 12.89 -2.94 -3.35
CA LEU A 216 14.24 -2.59 -2.86
C LEU A 216 14.76 -3.58 -1.82
N GLN A 217 13.90 -4.06 -0.92
CA GLN A 217 14.26 -5.09 0.06
C GLN A 217 14.55 -6.43 -0.63
N ALA A 218 13.73 -6.85 -1.60
CA ALA A 218 13.98 -8.08 -2.35
C ALA A 218 15.31 -8.05 -3.12
N ILE A 219 15.66 -6.90 -3.72
CA ILE A 219 16.98 -6.72 -4.36
C ILE A 219 18.10 -6.87 -3.33
N ALA A 220 17.98 -6.23 -2.17
CA ALA A 220 18.99 -6.31 -1.11
C ALA A 220 19.16 -7.75 -0.59
N GLU A 221 18.06 -8.52 -0.48
CA GLU A 221 18.12 -9.94 -0.09
C GLU A 221 18.87 -10.79 -1.13
N VAL A 222 18.62 -10.53 -2.42
CA VAL A 222 19.35 -11.24 -3.50
C VAL A 222 20.82 -10.90 -3.49
N GLN A 223 21.19 -9.64 -3.25
CA GLN A 223 22.59 -9.20 -3.16
C GLN A 223 23.34 -9.77 -1.95
N LYS A 224 22.65 -10.13 -0.87
CA LYS A 224 23.25 -10.83 0.27
C LYS A 224 23.67 -12.27 -0.08
N ASP A 225 22.91 -12.91 -0.97
CA ASP A 225 23.08 -14.33 -1.29
C ASP A 225 23.97 -14.60 -2.50
N PHE A 226 23.95 -13.69 -3.45
CA PHE A 226 24.56 -13.88 -4.74
C PHE A 226 25.49 -12.71 -5.07
N ASN A 227 26.56 -13.02 -5.80
CA ASN A 227 27.51 -12.00 -6.26
C ASN A 227 26.93 -11.19 -7.44
N ILE A 228 25.95 -10.33 -7.09
CA ILE A 228 25.29 -9.43 -8.03
C ILE A 228 26.18 -8.20 -8.26
N ASP A 229 26.31 -7.80 -9.52
CA ASP A 229 26.99 -6.58 -9.91
C ASP A 229 26.07 -5.36 -9.62
N PRO A 230 26.43 -4.47 -8.68
CA PRO A 230 25.60 -3.32 -8.35
C PRO A 230 25.47 -2.32 -9.52
N ASP A 231 26.35 -2.39 -10.50
CA ASP A 231 26.32 -1.54 -11.69
C ASP A 231 25.56 -2.18 -12.87
N ARG A 232 24.96 -3.36 -12.67
CA ARG A 232 24.16 -4.07 -13.67
C ARG A 232 22.84 -4.59 -13.12
N ILE A 233 22.07 -3.70 -12.48
CA ILE A 233 20.70 -3.99 -11.99
C ILE A 233 19.72 -3.25 -12.89
N TYR A 234 18.77 -3.97 -13.48
CA TYR A 234 17.82 -3.48 -14.47
C TYR A 234 16.38 -3.69 -14.02
N LEU A 235 15.49 -2.78 -14.39
CA LEU A 235 14.06 -2.92 -14.11
C LEU A 235 13.29 -3.21 -15.40
N THR A 236 12.34 -4.12 -15.33
CA THR A 236 11.37 -4.37 -16.40
C THR A 236 10.04 -4.82 -15.83
N GLY A 237 9.01 -4.79 -16.64
CA GLY A 237 7.70 -5.30 -16.30
C GLY A 237 6.64 -4.84 -17.28
N SER A 238 5.48 -5.52 -17.28
CA SER A 238 4.38 -5.23 -18.17
C SER A 238 3.20 -4.65 -17.40
N SER A 239 2.46 -3.71 -18.02
CA SER A 239 1.27 -3.10 -17.42
C SER A 239 1.61 -2.39 -16.10
N MET A 240 1.04 -2.84 -14.97
CA MET A 240 1.42 -2.36 -13.64
C MET A 240 2.93 -2.48 -13.39
N GLY A 241 3.58 -3.55 -13.85
CA GLY A 241 5.04 -3.71 -13.77
C GLY A 241 5.80 -2.70 -14.63
N GLY A 242 5.26 -2.30 -15.77
CA GLY A 242 5.77 -1.21 -16.59
C GLY A 242 5.64 0.15 -15.88
N THR A 243 4.51 0.38 -15.19
CA THR A 243 4.30 1.54 -14.32
C THR A 243 5.33 1.58 -13.19
N GLY A 244 5.57 0.41 -12.55
CA GLY A 244 6.60 0.27 -11.51
C GLY A 244 8.01 0.52 -12.04
N SER A 245 8.33 0.08 -13.28
CA SER A 245 9.62 0.34 -13.92
C SER A 245 9.86 1.83 -14.12
N PHE A 246 8.83 2.57 -14.56
CA PHE A 246 8.89 4.03 -14.62
C PHE A 246 9.04 4.66 -13.23
N HIS A 247 8.20 4.26 -12.27
CA HIS A 247 8.20 4.85 -10.92
C HIS A 247 9.55 4.68 -10.21
N LEU A 248 10.05 3.43 -10.13
CA LEU A 248 11.36 3.16 -9.51
C LEU A 248 12.49 3.80 -10.31
N GLY A 249 12.40 3.82 -11.66
CA GLY A 249 13.39 4.45 -12.51
C GLY A 249 13.55 5.94 -12.24
N VAL A 250 12.45 6.70 -12.13
CA VAL A 250 12.53 8.15 -11.87
C VAL A 250 12.88 8.51 -10.43
N HIS A 251 12.62 7.64 -9.47
CA HIS A 251 12.89 7.94 -8.06
C HIS A 251 14.20 7.35 -7.52
N TYR A 252 14.80 6.38 -8.24
CA TYR A 252 16.01 5.66 -7.84
C TYR A 252 16.95 5.43 -9.03
N ALA A 253 17.01 6.38 -9.98
CA ALA A 253 17.87 6.24 -11.16
C ALA A 253 19.33 5.99 -10.81
N ASP A 254 19.79 6.47 -9.66
CA ASP A 254 21.15 6.25 -9.15
C ASP A 254 21.42 4.79 -8.72
N ARG A 255 20.39 3.93 -8.66
CA ARG A 255 20.53 2.52 -8.27
C ARG A 255 20.46 1.53 -9.43
N PHE A 256 19.99 1.98 -10.59
CA PHE A 256 19.73 1.10 -11.73
C PHE A 256 20.61 1.43 -12.93
N ALA A 257 20.84 0.43 -13.76
CA ALA A 257 21.63 0.55 -15.00
C ALA A 257 20.75 0.84 -16.22
N GLY A 258 19.47 0.49 -16.18
CA GLY A 258 18.50 0.75 -17.24
C GLY A 258 17.11 0.29 -16.86
N ILE A 259 16.09 0.82 -17.54
CA ILE A 259 14.70 0.41 -17.36
C ILE A 259 14.05 0.04 -18.69
N PHE A 260 13.15 -0.96 -18.64
CA PHE A 260 12.39 -1.44 -19.79
C PHE A 260 10.89 -1.58 -19.42
N PRO A 261 10.15 -0.47 -19.35
CA PRO A 261 8.71 -0.49 -19.17
C PRO A 261 7.99 -0.97 -20.43
N ILE A 262 7.08 -1.95 -20.27
CA ILE A 262 6.23 -2.51 -21.30
C ILE A 262 4.78 -2.13 -20.99
N VAL A 263 4.10 -1.41 -21.89
CA VAL A 263 2.71 -0.94 -21.76
C VAL A 263 2.40 -0.35 -20.37
N GLY A 264 3.34 0.39 -19.81
CA GLY A 264 3.23 1.00 -18.49
C GLY A 264 2.56 2.36 -18.51
N ASN A 265 1.84 2.69 -17.43
CA ASN A 265 1.32 4.04 -17.20
C ASN A 265 2.44 4.94 -16.65
N ALA A 266 2.82 5.95 -17.42
CA ALA A 266 3.80 6.97 -17.03
C ALA A 266 3.17 8.34 -16.72
N ASP A 267 1.89 8.53 -17.03
CA ASP A 267 1.14 9.78 -16.88
C ASP A 267 -0.14 9.58 -16.10
N ASN A 268 -0.07 9.84 -14.82
CA ASN A 268 -1.20 9.67 -13.92
C ASN A 268 -2.33 10.66 -14.18
N LEU A 269 -2.02 11.85 -14.66
CA LEU A 269 -3.03 12.86 -15.01
C LEU A 269 -3.91 12.35 -16.16
N ALA A 270 -3.29 11.85 -17.23
CA ALA A 270 -4.01 11.27 -18.36
C ALA A 270 -4.78 10.01 -17.94
N TRP A 271 -4.20 9.17 -17.08
CA TRP A 271 -4.83 7.97 -16.56
C TRP A 271 -6.08 8.26 -15.74
N THR A 272 -5.98 9.18 -14.78
CA THR A 272 -7.12 9.57 -13.92
C THR A 272 -8.21 10.28 -14.70
N ALA A 273 -7.84 11.10 -15.69
CA ALA A 273 -8.78 11.76 -16.58
C ALA A 273 -9.59 10.75 -17.41
N ARG A 274 -8.92 9.75 -18.00
CA ARG A 274 -9.56 8.69 -18.77
C ARG A 274 -10.64 7.94 -17.99
N TRP A 275 -10.39 7.66 -16.72
CA TRP A 275 -11.31 6.93 -15.85
C TRP A 275 -12.33 7.82 -15.14
N GLY A 276 -12.29 9.13 -15.39
CA GLY A 276 -13.17 10.11 -14.75
C GLY A 276 -12.86 10.36 -13.27
N TRP A 277 -11.71 9.89 -12.79
CA TRP A 277 -11.34 10.01 -11.37
C TRP A 277 -10.85 11.42 -11.00
N ASN A 278 -10.50 12.24 -11.99
CA ASN A 278 -10.18 13.65 -11.81
C ASN A 278 -11.41 14.51 -11.37
N ARG A 279 -12.64 13.99 -11.48
CA ARG A 279 -13.86 14.66 -11.00
C ARG A 279 -13.88 14.82 -9.48
N ILE A 280 -13.05 14.06 -8.74
CA ILE A 280 -12.85 14.21 -7.30
C ILE A 280 -12.24 15.59 -6.97
N PHE A 281 -11.58 16.23 -7.93
CA PHE A 281 -10.97 17.54 -7.79
C PHE A 281 -11.81 18.55 -8.55
N SER A 282 -12.51 19.41 -7.83
CA SER A 282 -13.48 20.39 -8.37
C SER A 282 -12.86 21.61 -9.07
N GLY A 283 -11.53 21.68 -9.14
CA GLY A 283 -10.84 22.69 -9.94
C GLY A 283 -10.51 24.01 -9.25
N ARG A 284 -10.83 24.21 -8.00
CA ARG A 284 -10.55 25.47 -7.28
C ARG A 284 -9.16 25.51 -6.65
N ASN A 285 -8.63 24.37 -6.20
CA ASN A 285 -7.29 24.30 -5.63
C ASN A 285 -6.31 23.65 -6.60
N THR A 286 -6.02 24.36 -7.70
CA THR A 286 -5.21 23.85 -8.80
C THR A 286 -3.80 23.46 -8.37
N GLU A 287 -3.20 24.19 -7.44
CA GLU A 287 -1.85 23.91 -6.93
C GLU A 287 -1.81 22.57 -6.20
N LEU A 288 -2.70 22.36 -5.23
CA LEU A 288 -2.80 21.11 -4.48
C LEU A 288 -3.10 19.93 -5.40
N ARG A 289 -4.08 20.09 -6.28
CA ARG A 289 -4.44 19.06 -7.26
C ARG A 289 -3.25 18.67 -8.12
N ASN A 290 -2.56 19.64 -8.69
CA ASN A 290 -1.43 19.40 -9.59
C ASN A 290 -0.30 18.70 -8.84
N TRP A 291 0.04 19.16 -7.63
CA TRP A 291 1.07 18.51 -6.83
C TRP A 291 0.72 17.06 -6.50
N LEU A 292 -0.52 16.79 -6.06
CA LEU A 292 -0.97 15.44 -5.74
C LEU A 292 -0.97 14.51 -6.95
N GLN A 293 -1.36 14.98 -8.12
CA GLN A 293 -1.43 14.17 -9.34
C GLN A 293 -0.07 14.02 -10.02
N GLU A 294 0.70 15.10 -10.11
CA GLU A 294 2.03 15.09 -10.71
C GLU A 294 3.04 14.32 -9.86
N GLY A 295 2.91 14.35 -8.53
CA GLY A 295 3.75 13.57 -7.63
C GLY A 295 3.70 12.06 -7.88
N HIS A 296 2.65 11.58 -8.55
CA HIS A 296 2.50 10.18 -8.99
C HIS A 296 2.76 9.95 -10.47
N THR A 297 3.08 10.99 -11.22
CA THR A 297 3.27 10.95 -12.66
C THR A 297 4.76 10.83 -12.98
N ALA A 298 5.22 9.65 -13.39
CA ALA A 298 6.63 9.44 -13.72
C ALA A 298 7.14 10.44 -14.77
N ARG A 299 6.31 10.81 -15.75
CA ARG A 299 6.63 11.84 -16.76
C ARG A 299 6.98 13.20 -16.16
N ALA A 300 6.41 13.57 -15.01
CA ALA A 300 6.75 14.81 -14.31
C ALA A 300 8.18 14.81 -13.74
N PHE A 301 8.80 13.66 -13.63
CA PHE A 301 10.18 13.45 -13.18
C PHE A 301 11.09 12.94 -14.30
N ALA A 302 10.72 13.14 -15.57
CA ALA A 302 11.45 12.60 -16.73
C ALA A 302 12.94 13.00 -16.74
N GLY A 303 13.29 14.20 -16.24
CA GLY A 303 14.67 14.68 -16.11
C GLY A 303 15.55 13.79 -15.22
N ASN A 304 14.96 13.06 -14.27
CA ASN A 304 15.69 12.13 -13.41
C ASN A 304 16.27 10.94 -14.20
N LEU A 305 15.72 10.64 -15.38
CA LEU A 305 16.20 9.60 -16.29
C LEU A 305 17.35 10.05 -17.21
N PHE A 306 17.90 11.24 -17.01
CA PHE A 306 18.97 11.79 -17.85
C PHE A 306 20.20 10.87 -17.94
N ASN A 307 20.52 10.16 -16.86
CA ASN A 307 21.62 9.22 -16.80
C ASN A 307 21.19 7.74 -16.84
N LEU A 308 19.89 7.46 -17.04
CA LEU A 308 19.34 6.11 -16.99
C LEU A 308 18.76 5.69 -18.34
N PRO A 309 19.42 4.77 -19.08
CA PRO A 309 18.90 4.24 -20.34
C PRO A 309 17.51 3.65 -20.19
N THR A 310 16.59 4.09 -21.05
CA THR A 310 15.18 3.73 -21.01
C THR A 310 14.73 3.16 -22.35
N TYR A 311 14.25 1.91 -22.35
CA TYR A 311 13.63 1.27 -23.51
C TYR A 311 12.13 1.14 -23.27
N ILE A 312 11.29 1.68 -24.15
CA ILE A 312 9.84 1.70 -23.99
C ILE A 312 9.20 0.85 -25.08
N LEU A 313 8.32 -0.09 -24.68
CA LEU A 313 7.56 -0.93 -25.60
C LEU A 313 6.07 -0.67 -25.45
N ALA A 314 5.37 -0.40 -26.56
CA ALA A 314 3.95 -0.11 -26.58
C ALA A 314 3.21 -0.82 -27.72
N GLY A 315 1.94 -1.15 -27.48
CA GLY A 315 1.04 -1.63 -28.52
C GLY A 315 0.18 -0.48 -29.04
N ALA A 316 0.13 -0.30 -30.38
CA ALA A 316 -0.64 0.78 -30.99
C ALA A 316 -2.15 0.64 -30.76
N GLY A 317 -2.63 -0.59 -30.55
CA GLY A 317 -4.03 -0.90 -30.25
C GLY A 317 -4.34 -1.08 -28.77
N ASP A 318 -3.46 -0.64 -27.86
CA ASP A 318 -3.67 -0.78 -26.43
C ASP A 318 -4.84 0.10 -25.94
N THR A 319 -5.93 -0.56 -25.52
CA THR A 319 -7.12 0.10 -24.96
C THR A 319 -7.11 0.16 -23.44
N VAL A 320 -6.19 -0.52 -22.77
CA VAL A 320 -6.02 -0.51 -21.31
C VAL A 320 -5.11 0.64 -20.90
N VAL A 321 -3.86 0.64 -21.37
CA VAL A 321 -2.92 1.76 -21.20
C VAL A 321 -2.64 2.34 -22.60
N PRO A 322 -3.34 3.40 -23.00
CA PRO A 322 -3.19 3.96 -24.34
C PRO A 322 -1.75 4.29 -24.70
N PRO A 323 -1.34 4.08 -25.97
CA PRO A 323 0.05 4.33 -26.40
C PRO A 323 0.52 5.78 -26.21
N GLU A 324 -0.42 6.71 -26.03
CA GLU A 324 -0.14 8.12 -25.72
C GLU A 324 0.70 8.29 -24.44
N HIS A 325 0.52 7.40 -23.45
CA HIS A 325 1.37 7.41 -22.25
C HIS A 325 2.85 7.20 -22.62
N SER A 326 3.13 6.22 -23.46
CA SER A 326 4.47 5.93 -23.95
C SER A 326 5.00 6.96 -24.94
N ARG A 327 4.16 7.42 -25.87
CA ARG A 327 4.52 8.44 -26.88
C ARG A 327 4.90 9.77 -26.23
N ASN A 328 4.04 10.28 -25.33
CA ASN A 328 4.27 11.57 -24.64
C ASN A 328 5.50 11.51 -23.73
N THR A 329 5.69 10.39 -23.01
CA THR A 329 6.86 10.20 -22.16
C THR A 329 8.14 10.12 -23.01
N THR A 330 8.13 9.40 -24.12
CA THR A 330 9.26 9.34 -25.05
C THR A 330 9.61 10.70 -25.63
N ALA A 331 8.60 11.47 -26.02
CA ALA A 331 8.80 12.83 -26.55
C ALA A 331 9.47 13.73 -25.51
N GLU A 332 9.04 13.67 -24.24
CA GLU A 332 9.65 14.45 -23.16
C GLU A 332 11.09 14.00 -22.87
N LEU A 333 11.34 12.68 -22.81
CA LEU A 333 12.69 12.15 -22.62
C LEU A 333 13.66 12.58 -23.73
N ARG A 334 13.21 12.53 -25.00
CA ARG A 334 14.01 13.00 -26.14
C ARG A 334 14.32 14.50 -26.07
N LYS A 335 13.31 15.31 -25.71
CA LYS A 335 13.48 16.76 -25.52
C LYS A 335 14.52 17.07 -24.43
N LEU A 336 14.56 16.28 -23.36
CA LEU A 336 15.51 16.42 -22.25
C LEU A 336 16.88 15.80 -22.54
N GLY A 337 17.10 15.18 -23.70
CA GLY A 337 18.35 14.52 -24.06
C GLY A 337 18.61 13.20 -23.31
N CYS A 338 17.57 12.57 -22.74
CA CYS A 338 17.69 11.29 -22.08
C CYS A 338 17.93 10.16 -23.08
N PRO A 339 18.73 9.13 -22.74
CA PRO A 339 18.95 7.97 -23.59
C PRO A 339 17.70 7.10 -23.65
N VAL A 340 16.87 7.27 -24.70
CA VAL A 340 15.59 6.57 -24.86
C VAL A 340 15.45 5.90 -26.21
N GLU A 341 15.04 4.62 -26.18
CA GLU A 341 14.58 3.87 -27.34
C GLU A 341 13.08 3.58 -27.17
N TYR A 342 12.32 3.74 -28.24
CA TYR A 342 10.87 3.51 -28.25
C TYR A 342 10.47 2.64 -29.42
N ARG A 343 9.73 1.58 -29.13
CA ARG A 343 9.11 0.74 -30.16
C ARG A 343 7.62 0.58 -29.90
N GLU A 344 6.85 0.83 -30.96
CA GLU A 344 5.41 0.65 -30.96
C GLU A 344 5.04 -0.37 -32.03
N PHE A 345 4.20 -1.33 -31.68
CA PHE A 345 3.79 -2.42 -32.55
C PHE A 345 2.38 -2.20 -33.07
N PRO A 346 2.20 -1.98 -34.41
CA PRO A 346 0.89 -1.93 -35.03
C PRO A 346 0.10 -3.20 -34.80
N GLY A 347 -1.20 -3.08 -34.49
CA GLY A 347 -2.11 -4.23 -34.28
C GLY A 347 -1.91 -4.99 -32.95
N VAL A 348 -0.91 -4.65 -32.15
CA VAL A 348 -0.72 -5.20 -30.80
C VAL A 348 -1.50 -4.36 -29.80
N GLY A 349 -2.23 -5.01 -28.88
CA GLY A 349 -2.97 -4.38 -27.79
C GLY A 349 -2.14 -4.30 -26.50
N HIS A 350 -2.79 -4.61 -25.34
CA HIS A 350 -2.18 -4.57 -24.02
C HIS A 350 -1.24 -5.73 -23.72
N GLY A 351 -0.79 -6.47 -24.69
CA GLY A 351 0.11 -7.63 -24.58
C GLY A 351 0.16 -8.40 -25.88
N GLY A 352 0.84 -9.56 -25.88
CA GLY A 352 1.01 -10.37 -27.07
C GLY A 352 2.16 -9.90 -27.98
N PHE A 353 3.15 -9.22 -27.42
CA PHE A 353 4.37 -8.83 -28.13
C PHE A 353 5.16 -10.06 -28.61
N PRO A 354 5.77 -9.99 -29.79
CA PRO A 354 6.73 -11.02 -30.22
C PRO A 354 7.85 -11.18 -29.21
N ALA A 355 8.28 -12.41 -28.96
CA ALA A 355 9.32 -12.70 -27.98
C ALA A 355 10.68 -12.03 -28.33
N ASP A 356 10.98 -11.90 -29.61
CA ASP A 356 12.17 -11.20 -30.11
C ASP A 356 12.14 -9.70 -29.82
N ALA A 357 10.96 -9.08 -29.80
CA ALA A 357 10.82 -7.66 -29.40
C ALA A 357 11.15 -7.46 -27.93
N VAL A 358 10.68 -8.35 -27.05
CA VAL A 358 10.98 -8.31 -25.61
C VAL A 358 12.46 -8.61 -25.37
N ASN A 359 13.01 -9.64 -26.03
CA ASN A 359 14.42 -10.00 -25.92
C ASN A 359 15.37 -8.89 -26.43
N SER A 360 14.97 -8.20 -27.50
CA SER A 360 15.73 -7.06 -28.02
C SER A 360 15.77 -5.90 -27.01
N GLY A 361 14.63 -5.58 -26.36
CA GLY A 361 14.58 -4.55 -25.33
C GLY A 361 15.44 -4.90 -24.12
N LEU A 362 15.36 -6.15 -23.65
CA LEU A 362 16.21 -6.63 -22.55
C LEU A 362 17.69 -6.58 -22.92
N SER A 363 18.07 -7.06 -24.11
CA SER A 363 19.45 -7.02 -24.58
C SER A 363 19.97 -5.59 -24.67
N TRP A 364 19.12 -4.67 -25.12
CA TRP A 364 19.47 -3.26 -25.22
C TRP A 364 19.75 -2.63 -23.85
N ILE A 365 18.84 -2.80 -22.86
CA ILE A 365 19.09 -2.23 -21.53
C ILE A 365 20.28 -2.90 -20.84
N CYS A 366 20.45 -4.23 -21.00
CA CYS A 366 21.55 -4.97 -20.39
C CYS A 366 22.92 -4.64 -20.99
N SER A 367 22.99 -3.94 -22.12
CA SER A 367 24.25 -3.45 -22.70
C SER A 367 24.83 -2.21 -21.99
N TRP A 368 24.02 -1.57 -21.13
CA TRP A 368 24.41 -0.36 -20.42
C TRP A 368 24.79 -0.67 -18.97
N PRO A 369 26.00 -0.37 -18.52
CA PRO A 369 26.30 -0.36 -17.10
C PRO A 369 25.78 0.96 -16.47
N ARG A 370 25.46 0.92 -15.19
CA ARG A 370 25.14 2.12 -14.40
C ARG A 370 26.34 3.07 -14.38
N LYS A 371 26.07 4.37 -14.45
CA LYS A 371 27.06 5.43 -14.26
C LYS A 371 26.99 5.92 -12.81
N PRO A 372 27.84 5.42 -11.89
CA PRO A 372 27.71 5.78 -10.46
C PRO A 372 28.03 7.26 -10.20
N PHE A 373 28.89 7.85 -11.03
CA PHE A 373 29.40 9.21 -10.88
C PHE A 373 29.24 10.01 -12.18
N PRO A 374 28.01 10.42 -12.55
CA PRO A 374 27.80 11.22 -13.75
C PRO A 374 28.30 12.65 -13.54
N HIS A 375 28.82 13.29 -14.62
CA HIS A 375 29.26 14.69 -14.59
C HIS A 375 28.11 15.68 -14.50
N SER A 376 26.95 15.30 -15.03
CA SER A 376 25.74 16.13 -15.00
C SER A 376 24.60 15.37 -14.32
N ILE A 377 23.89 16.04 -13.43
CA ILE A 377 22.71 15.52 -12.73
C ILE A 377 21.56 16.51 -12.94
N SER A 378 20.40 15.97 -13.34
CA SER A 378 19.12 16.67 -13.27
C SER A 378 18.21 15.87 -12.38
N TRP A 379 17.68 16.48 -11.30
CA TRP A 379 16.88 15.76 -10.33
C TRP A 379 15.74 16.58 -9.79
N ARG A 380 14.56 15.99 -9.75
CA ARG A 380 13.33 16.55 -9.18
C ARG A 380 12.76 15.57 -8.17
N ALA A 381 12.28 16.08 -7.03
CA ALA A 381 11.65 15.27 -5.98
C ALA A 381 10.42 15.97 -5.42
N ALA A 382 9.41 15.17 -5.06
CA ALA A 382 8.22 15.60 -4.33
C ALA A 382 8.36 15.36 -2.82
N LEU A 383 9.17 14.35 -2.43
CA LEU A 383 9.41 13.91 -1.06
C LEU A 383 10.92 13.72 -0.86
N LEU A 384 11.40 13.97 0.35
CA LEU A 384 12.82 13.81 0.72
C LEU A 384 13.30 12.37 0.60
N LYS A 385 12.41 11.37 0.78
CA LYS A 385 12.78 9.97 0.57
C LYS A 385 13.29 9.68 -0.85
N HIS A 386 12.88 10.50 -1.84
CA HIS A 386 13.33 10.44 -3.23
C HIS A 386 14.37 11.53 -3.56
N GLY A 387 14.92 12.18 -2.55
CA GLY A 387 15.85 13.30 -2.71
C GLY A 387 17.29 12.92 -3.07
N ARG A 388 17.64 11.62 -3.10
CA ARG A 388 19.00 11.17 -3.44
C ARG A 388 19.17 11.08 -4.96
N ALA A 389 20.26 11.67 -5.44
CA ALA A 389 20.62 11.73 -6.85
C ALA A 389 22.14 11.54 -7.03
N TYR A 390 22.60 10.28 -7.13
CA TYR A 390 24.02 9.95 -7.31
C TYR A 390 24.91 10.49 -6.17
N TRP A 391 25.75 11.50 -6.45
CA TRP A 391 26.62 12.17 -5.47
C TRP A 391 25.98 13.42 -4.83
N LEU A 392 24.68 13.65 -5.05
CA LEU A 392 23.87 14.70 -4.44
C LEU A 392 22.73 14.11 -3.61
N ARG A 393 22.31 14.83 -2.56
CA ARG A 393 21.15 14.49 -1.75
C ARG A 393 20.46 15.75 -1.23
N MET A 394 19.18 15.90 -1.51
CA MET A 394 18.34 16.94 -0.94
C MET A 394 18.09 16.64 0.54
N GLU A 395 18.36 17.58 1.44
CA GLU A 395 18.21 17.39 2.87
C GLU A 395 16.97 18.09 3.44
N GLN A 396 16.64 19.29 2.93
CA GLN A 396 15.48 20.06 3.36
C GLN A 396 14.86 20.83 2.22
N PHE A 397 13.55 20.73 2.07
CA PHE A 397 12.78 21.58 1.15
C PHE A 397 12.47 22.91 1.83
N LYS A 398 12.27 23.97 1.05
CA LYS A 398 11.89 25.28 1.56
C LYS A 398 10.41 25.33 1.91
N GLU A 399 9.57 24.81 1.02
CA GLU A 399 8.09 24.85 1.12
C GLU A 399 7.52 23.44 0.89
N PRO A 400 6.54 23.00 1.69
CA PRO A 400 5.79 21.79 1.39
C PRO A 400 4.86 21.99 0.18
N VAL A 401 4.35 20.91 -0.40
CA VAL A 401 3.42 20.94 -1.55
C VAL A 401 4.00 21.62 -2.78
N ARG A 402 5.31 21.52 -2.94
CA ARG A 402 6.05 22.05 -4.06
C ARG A 402 7.23 21.15 -4.39
N PHE A 403 7.45 20.89 -5.66
CA PHE A 403 8.62 20.11 -6.08
C PHE A 403 9.92 20.81 -5.75
N ALA A 404 10.90 20.04 -5.32
CA ALA A 404 12.27 20.49 -5.22
C ALA A 404 13.08 20.00 -6.42
N GLU A 405 14.04 20.82 -6.88
CA GLU A 405 14.91 20.47 -7.99
C GLU A 405 16.36 20.81 -7.64
N ILE A 406 17.27 19.99 -8.12
CA ILE A 406 18.71 20.23 -8.11
C ILE A 406 19.32 19.80 -9.44
N ASN A 407 19.97 20.72 -10.12
CA ASN A 407 20.67 20.45 -11.37
C ASN A 407 22.13 20.82 -11.15
N ALA A 408 23.04 19.87 -11.39
CA ALA A 408 24.47 20.07 -11.21
C ALA A 408 25.25 19.66 -12.42
N GLU A 409 26.30 20.42 -12.74
CA GLU A 409 27.22 20.15 -13.83
C GLU A 409 28.66 20.41 -13.40
N ILE A 410 29.52 19.44 -13.62
CA ILE A 410 30.97 19.59 -13.45
C ILE A 410 31.51 20.31 -14.69
N THR A 411 31.85 21.57 -14.55
CA THR A 411 32.26 22.47 -15.66
C THR A 411 33.77 22.46 -15.91
N ALA A 412 34.55 22.14 -14.87
CA ALA A 412 36.02 21.99 -14.95
C ALA A 412 36.50 21.15 -13.74
N GLU A 413 37.82 20.88 -13.68
CA GLU A 413 38.44 20.20 -12.54
C GLU A 413 38.05 20.89 -11.23
N ASN A 414 37.44 20.18 -10.31
CA ASN A 414 36.95 20.69 -9.03
C ASN A 414 36.06 21.96 -9.10
N ARG A 415 35.33 22.12 -10.20
CA ARG A 415 34.35 23.19 -10.37
C ARG A 415 32.99 22.64 -10.71
N VAL A 416 31.96 23.00 -9.94
CA VAL A 416 30.59 22.55 -10.13
C VAL A 416 29.66 23.75 -10.15
N THR A 417 28.78 23.81 -11.15
CA THR A 417 27.65 24.74 -11.18
C THR A 417 26.41 24.00 -10.74
N ILE A 418 25.68 24.54 -9.76
CA ILE A 418 24.47 23.95 -9.18
C ILE A 418 23.34 24.98 -9.25
N LYS A 419 22.18 24.53 -9.73
CA LYS A 419 20.93 25.30 -9.70
C LYS A 419 19.91 24.58 -8.85
N THR A 420 19.25 25.28 -7.94
CA THR A 420 18.28 24.73 -7.02
C THR A 420 16.91 25.38 -7.12
N VAL A 421 15.86 24.63 -6.87
CA VAL A 421 14.50 25.12 -6.70
C VAL A 421 13.94 24.50 -5.42
N ASN A 422 13.33 25.32 -4.58
CA ASN A 422 12.67 24.88 -3.36
C ASN A 422 13.55 24.07 -2.38
N LEU A 423 14.86 24.42 -2.27
CA LEU A 423 15.80 23.79 -1.34
C LEU A 423 16.31 24.78 -0.29
N LEU A 424 16.38 24.34 0.97
CA LEU A 424 17.06 24.98 2.09
C LEU A 424 18.42 24.34 2.36
N SER A 425 18.55 23.04 2.12
CA SER A 425 19.82 22.36 2.26
C SER A 425 19.92 21.12 1.36
N PHE A 426 21.14 20.83 0.95
CA PHE A 426 21.50 19.61 0.24
C PHE A 426 22.89 19.15 0.65
N SER A 427 23.20 17.90 0.43
CA SER A 427 24.53 17.33 0.65
C SER A 427 25.14 16.85 -0.65
N LEU A 428 26.47 16.90 -0.72
CA LEU A 428 27.24 16.32 -1.81
C LEU A 428 28.35 15.40 -1.30
N GLN A 429 28.71 14.41 -2.10
CA GLN A 429 29.91 13.58 -1.93
C GLN A 429 31.01 14.08 -2.85
N ARG A 430 32.28 13.76 -2.52
CA ARG A 430 33.47 14.12 -3.32
C ARG A 430 34.19 12.85 -3.82
N PRO A 431 33.55 12.00 -4.64
CA PRO A 431 34.20 10.79 -5.12
C PRO A 431 35.46 11.12 -5.93
N PRO A 432 36.57 10.39 -5.73
CA PRO A 432 37.82 10.61 -6.45
C PRO A 432 37.70 10.46 -7.98
N ALA A 433 36.67 9.74 -8.45
CA ALA A 433 36.37 9.60 -9.87
C ALA A 433 35.90 10.90 -10.54
N LEU A 434 35.44 11.88 -9.77
CA LEU A 434 34.94 13.17 -10.25
C LEU A 434 35.83 14.36 -9.79
N PHE A 435 36.42 14.25 -8.61
CA PHE A 435 37.10 15.38 -7.97
C PHE A 435 38.52 14.99 -7.58
N SER A 436 39.47 15.85 -7.92
CA SER A 436 40.88 15.65 -7.53
C SER A 436 41.04 15.77 -6.01
N PRO A 437 41.53 14.72 -5.34
CA PRO A 437 41.81 14.78 -3.90
C PRO A 437 42.85 15.86 -3.56
N GLY A 438 42.73 16.47 -2.38
CA GLY A 438 43.71 17.44 -1.91
C GLY A 438 43.65 18.82 -2.58
N LYS A 439 42.60 19.10 -3.36
CA LYS A 439 42.31 20.43 -3.93
C LYS A 439 40.97 20.94 -3.42
N PRO A 440 40.76 22.26 -3.23
CA PRO A 440 39.49 22.84 -2.90
C PRO A 440 38.46 22.57 -3.99
N LEU A 441 37.19 22.47 -3.61
CA LEU A 441 36.04 22.37 -4.50
C LEU A 441 35.38 23.73 -4.62
N PHE A 442 35.26 24.24 -5.84
CA PHE A 442 34.62 25.51 -6.17
C PHE A 442 33.20 25.24 -6.65
N LEU A 443 32.24 25.76 -5.90
CA LEU A 443 30.82 25.62 -6.21
C LEU A 443 30.30 27.02 -6.66
N GLU A 444 29.48 27.00 -7.69
CA GLU A 444 28.61 28.11 -8.08
C GLU A 444 27.18 27.63 -7.90
N ILE A 445 26.51 28.10 -6.85
CA ILE A 445 25.18 27.64 -6.45
C ILE A 445 24.20 28.81 -6.61
N ASP A 446 23.27 28.74 -7.54
CA ASP A 446 22.29 29.79 -7.84
C ASP A 446 22.95 31.15 -8.13
N GLY A 447 24.18 31.16 -8.68
CA GLY A 447 24.99 32.31 -8.94
C GLY A 447 25.89 32.76 -7.78
N GLU A 448 25.79 32.17 -6.62
CA GLU A 448 26.63 32.42 -5.47
C GLU A 448 27.88 31.51 -5.46
N ARG A 449 29.04 32.05 -5.04
CA ARG A 449 30.29 31.27 -5.02
C ARG A 449 30.57 30.74 -3.61
N VAL A 450 30.75 29.44 -3.52
CA VAL A 450 31.14 28.76 -2.29
C VAL A 450 32.43 27.97 -2.52
N ILE A 451 33.37 28.10 -1.62
CA ILE A 451 34.64 27.35 -1.67
C ILE A 451 34.63 26.36 -0.51
N MET A 452 34.64 25.09 -0.83
CA MET A 452 34.87 24.03 0.15
C MET A 452 36.38 23.75 0.22
N PRO A 453 37.01 23.95 1.38
CA PRO A 453 38.45 23.75 1.52
C PRO A 453 38.88 22.31 1.34
N LEU A 454 40.17 22.05 1.45
CA LEU A 454 40.78 20.74 1.36
C LEU A 454 40.14 19.79 2.35
N GLY A 455 39.45 18.78 1.83
CA GLY A 455 38.90 17.70 2.69
C GLY A 455 39.96 16.64 2.94
N HIS A 456 40.37 16.48 4.19
CA HIS A 456 41.12 15.32 4.68
C HIS A 456 40.13 14.32 5.27
N GLY A 457 39.33 13.66 4.45
CA GLY A 457 38.27 12.79 4.97
C GLY A 457 37.91 11.67 4.00
N ASP A 458 37.00 10.84 4.48
CA ASP A 458 36.36 9.77 3.71
C ASP A 458 35.74 10.35 2.42
N PRO A 459 36.15 9.88 1.23
CA PRO A 459 35.59 10.31 -0.04
C PRO A 459 34.08 10.03 -0.15
N ASP A 460 33.56 9.10 0.63
CA ASP A 460 32.15 8.77 0.70
C ASP A 460 31.35 9.63 1.69
N ALA A 461 32.03 10.53 2.42
CA ALA A 461 31.38 11.44 3.37
C ALA A 461 30.44 12.41 2.64
N TRP A 462 29.28 12.64 3.25
CA TRP A 462 28.32 13.64 2.81
C TRP A 462 28.63 15.00 3.45
N HIS A 463 28.81 16.04 2.63
CA HIS A 463 29.03 17.40 3.04
C HIS A 463 27.77 18.22 2.81
N THR A 464 27.19 18.76 3.88
CA THR A 464 25.92 19.48 3.81
C THR A 464 26.12 20.96 3.60
N LEU A 465 25.46 21.51 2.59
CA LEU A 465 25.35 22.93 2.32
C LEU A 465 23.96 23.42 2.77
N ARG A 466 23.93 24.61 3.39
CA ARG A 466 22.70 25.22 3.86
C ARG A 466 22.61 26.64 3.37
N ARG A 467 21.37 27.05 3.07
CA ARG A 467 21.09 28.42 2.68
C ARG A 467 20.79 29.25 3.91
N ASP A 468 21.71 30.20 4.22
CA ASP A 468 21.48 31.21 5.21
C ASP A 468 20.61 32.33 4.60
N PRO A 469 19.57 32.83 5.29
CA PRO A 469 18.73 33.93 4.78
C PRO A 469 19.49 35.23 4.48
N ILE A 470 20.63 35.46 5.16
CA ILE A 470 21.43 36.70 5.07
C ILE A 470 22.68 36.49 4.20
N HIS A 471 23.38 35.36 4.39
CA HIS A 471 24.70 35.11 3.81
C HIS A 471 24.68 34.23 2.57
N GLY A 472 23.52 33.68 2.21
CA GLY A 472 23.40 32.77 1.07
C GLY A 472 23.85 31.33 1.38
N TRP A 473 24.36 30.61 0.38
CA TRP A 473 24.79 29.23 0.52
C TRP A 473 26.12 29.11 1.27
N ASP A 474 26.15 28.25 2.29
CA ASP A 474 27.35 28.01 3.10
C ASP A 474 27.46 26.51 3.46
N TRP A 475 28.66 25.95 3.42
CA TRP A 475 28.95 24.57 3.79
C TRP A 475 29.28 24.42 5.30
N GLU A 476 29.70 25.50 5.97
CA GLU A 476 29.97 25.57 7.40
C GLU A 476 28.87 26.30 8.16
N SER A 477 27.67 26.36 7.62
CA SER A 477 26.57 27.12 8.23
C SER A 477 26.43 26.81 9.71
N LYS A 478 26.58 27.85 10.53
CA LYS A 478 26.39 27.81 11.98
C LYS A 478 24.93 27.93 12.40
N LEU A 479 24.01 27.94 11.44
CA LEU A 479 22.59 27.95 11.73
C LEU A 479 22.23 26.73 12.58
N PRO A 480 21.50 26.90 13.69
CA PRO A 480 21.05 25.78 14.49
C PRO A 480 20.15 24.90 13.62
N VAL A 481 20.40 23.59 13.65
CA VAL A 481 19.45 22.64 13.09
C VAL A 481 18.25 22.60 14.03
N PRO A 482 17.01 22.82 13.56
CA PRO A 482 15.85 22.65 14.40
C PRO A 482 15.88 21.28 15.10
N VAL A 483 15.49 21.25 16.37
CA VAL A 483 15.45 20.01 17.17
C VAL A 483 14.60 18.95 16.49
N LEU A 484 13.50 19.37 15.85
CA LEU A 484 12.67 18.56 14.98
C LEU A 484 12.86 19.06 13.55
N SER A 485 13.30 18.17 12.65
CA SER A 485 13.43 18.47 11.23
C SER A 485 12.91 17.27 10.42
N LYS A 486 12.17 17.58 9.37
CA LYS A 486 11.83 16.59 8.35
C LYS A 486 13.11 16.11 7.65
N LYS A 487 13.16 14.81 7.40
CA LYS A 487 14.25 14.14 6.68
C LYS A 487 13.70 12.92 5.95
N ALA A 488 14.45 12.35 5.06
CA ALA A 488 14.04 11.13 4.37
C ALA A 488 13.56 10.05 5.36
N ASN A 489 12.39 9.49 5.10
CA ASN A 489 11.67 8.52 5.97
C ASN A 489 11.25 9.08 7.34
N PHE A 490 11.16 10.41 7.47
CA PHE A 490 10.69 11.12 8.65
C PHE A 490 10.15 12.51 8.27
N GLU A 491 9.27 12.56 7.28
CA GLU A 491 8.81 13.82 6.69
C GLU A 491 7.28 13.96 6.59
N GLY A 492 6.52 12.88 6.78
CA GLY A 492 5.14 12.79 6.35
C GLY A 492 5.05 12.46 4.84
N PRO A 493 3.90 12.39 4.28
CA PRO A 493 2.55 12.55 4.85
C PRO A 493 2.11 11.37 5.75
N ILE A 494 0.86 11.41 6.20
CA ILE A 494 0.28 10.42 7.14
C ILE A 494 0.64 8.96 6.82
N GLN A 495 0.65 8.56 5.57
CA GLN A 495 0.94 7.18 5.17
C GLN A 495 2.39 6.75 5.40
N GLU A 496 3.32 7.68 5.61
CA GLU A 496 4.70 7.32 5.92
C GLU A 496 4.81 6.49 7.20
N VAL A 497 3.88 6.65 8.14
CA VAL A 497 3.80 5.84 9.35
C VAL A 497 3.81 4.33 9.04
N LEU A 498 3.30 3.94 7.86
CA LEU A 498 3.19 2.56 7.40
C LEU A 498 4.45 2.04 6.68
N LEU A 499 5.46 2.88 6.47
CA LEU A 499 6.68 2.49 5.74
C LEU A 499 7.81 2.02 6.68
N SER A 500 7.56 2.00 7.98
CA SER A 500 8.45 1.52 9.04
C SER A 500 7.67 0.65 10.02
N PRO A 501 8.32 -0.08 10.93
CA PRO A 501 7.62 -0.86 11.94
C PRO A 501 6.56 -0.04 12.66
N PHE A 502 5.31 -0.50 12.65
CA PHE A 502 4.19 0.23 13.22
C PHE A 502 3.32 -0.64 14.16
N LEU A 503 2.52 0.03 14.98
CA LEU A 503 1.58 -0.53 15.92
C LEU A 503 0.25 0.21 15.84
N LEU A 504 -0.85 -0.52 15.68
CA LEU A 504 -2.20 0.03 15.77
C LEU A 504 -2.69 -0.04 17.23
N VAL A 505 -2.98 1.11 17.83
CA VAL A 505 -3.36 1.24 19.24
C VAL A 505 -4.80 1.72 19.32
N VAL A 506 -5.68 0.90 19.88
CA VAL A 506 -7.12 1.16 19.95
C VAL A 506 -7.48 1.81 21.26
N GLY A 507 -8.10 3.00 21.22
CA GLY A 507 -8.57 3.70 22.40
C GLY A 507 -9.72 2.99 23.09
N THR A 508 -9.68 2.98 24.42
CA THR A 508 -10.68 2.33 25.28
C THR A 508 -11.15 3.20 26.44
N LEU A 509 -10.71 4.46 26.52
CA LEU A 509 -10.97 5.34 27.66
C LEU A 509 -12.31 6.06 27.60
N SER A 510 -12.95 6.13 26.44
CA SER A 510 -14.18 6.92 26.30
C SER A 510 -15.26 6.45 27.26
N GLN A 511 -15.91 7.40 27.94
CA GLN A 511 -17.06 7.10 28.81
C GLN A 511 -18.31 6.67 27.99
N ASN A 512 -18.33 6.97 26.69
CA ASN A 512 -19.38 6.54 25.77
C ASN A 512 -19.05 5.15 25.17
N PRO A 513 -19.81 4.11 25.49
CA PRO A 513 -19.58 2.77 24.93
C PRO A 513 -19.67 2.71 23.39
N ALA A 514 -20.48 3.59 22.76
CA ALA A 514 -20.61 3.69 21.32
C ALA A 514 -19.31 4.17 20.69
N THR A 515 -18.62 5.13 21.28
CA THR A 515 -17.29 5.61 20.87
C THR A 515 -16.26 4.48 20.89
N ASN A 516 -16.19 3.74 22.02
CA ASN A 516 -15.26 2.60 22.12
C ASN A 516 -15.57 1.47 21.11
N ALA A 517 -16.86 1.26 20.83
CA ALA A 517 -17.27 0.29 19.81
C ALA A 517 -16.90 0.76 18.39
N ALA A 518 -17.05 2.05 18.10
CA ALA A 518 -16.67 2.64 16.83
C ALA A 518 -15.16 2.55 16.56
N TRP A 519 -14.31 2.87 17.55
CA TRP A 519 -12.85 2.72 17.41
C TRP A 519 -12.43 1.26 17.19
N ARG A 520 -13.07 0.30 17.83
CA ARG A 520 -12.85 -1.13 17.55
C ARG A 520 -13.29 -1.52 16.14
N GLY A 521 -14.39 -0.94 15.65
CA GLY A 521 -14.86 -1.09 14.28
C GLY A 521 -13.81 -0.61 13.27
N GLU A 522 -13.26 0.59 13.50
CA GLU A 522 -12.18 1.15 12.68
C GLU A 522 -10.93 0.25 12.67
N ALA A 523 -10.50 -0.22 13.84
CA ALA A 523 -9.36 -1.13 13.95
C ALA A 523 -9.59 -2.42 13.16
N ASN A 524 -10.77 -3.03 13.27
CA ASN A 524 -11.11 -4.23 12.53
C ASN A 524 -11.07 -3.99 11.02
N THR A 525 -11.59 -2.86 10.59
CA THR A 525 -11.60 -2.48 9.18
C THR A 525 -10.18 -2.26 8.65
N PHE A 526 -9.33 -1.58 9.43
CA PHE A 526 -7.91 -1.42 9.11
C PHE A 526 -7.24 -2.79 8.94
N VAL A 527 -7.40 -3.70 9.91
CA VAL A 527 -6.80 -5.04 9.87
C VAL A 527 -7.28 -5.86 8.68
N GLN A 528 -8.59 -5.81 8.39
CA GLN A 528 -9.15 -6.52 7.24
C GLN A 528 -8.56 -6.03 5.92
N GLU A 529 -8.45 -4.71 5.75
CA GLU A 529 -7.84 -4.13 4.57
C GLU A 529 -6.35 -4.41 4.47
N TRP A 530 -5.62 -4.34 5.59
CA TRP A 530 -4.21 -4.73 5.62
C TRP A 530 -4.03 -6.18 5.15
N ARG A 531 -4.81 -7.11 5.71
CA ARG A 531 -4.81 -8.52 5.32
C ARG A 531 -5.14 -8.71 3.85
N ARG A 532 -6.19 -8.02 3.39
CA ARG A 532 -6.65 -8.15 2.02
C ARG A 532 -5.59 -7.74 1.00
N ARG A 533 -4.80 -6.71 1.32
CA ARG A 533 -3.83 -6.13 0.40
C ARG A 533 -2.44 -6.71 0.52
N ASN A 534 -2.00 -6.92 1.73
CA ASN A 534 -0.65 -7.39 2.01
C ASN A 534 -0.58 -8.90 2.26
N ASN A 535 -1.72 -9.59 2.24
CA ASN A 535 -1.87 -11.04 2.55
C ASN A 535 -1.30 -11.44 3.92
N THR A 536 -1.23 -10.49 4.85
CA THR A 536 -0.63 -10.65 6.18
C THR A 536 -1.43 -9.90 7.23
N SER A 537 -1.16 -10.11 8.50
CA SER A 537 -1.75 -9.34 9.61
C SER A 537 -0.81 -8.24 10.07
N CYS A 538 -1.35 -7.26 10.79
CA CYS A 538 -0.58 -6.26 11.52
C CYS A 538 -0.86 -6.36 13.02
N LEU A 539 0.04 -5.81 13.83
CA LEU A 539 -0.10 -5.83 15.28
C LEU A 539 -1.11 -4.78 15.73
N VAL A 540 -2.08 -5.24 16.53
CA VAL A 540 -3.13 -4.38 17.12
C VAL A 540 -3.22 -4.66 18.62
N ILE A 541 -3.29 -3.62 19.43
CA ILE A 541 -3.47 -3.72 20.88
C ILE A 541 -4.44 -2.64 21.37
N ASN A 542 -5.00 -2.83 22.55
CA ASN A 542 -5.68 -1.74 23.24
C ASN A 542 -4.64 -0.76 23.82
N ASP A 543 -5.04 0.46 24.00
CA ASP A 543 -4.19 1.53 24.53
C ASP A 543 -3.64 1.22 25.93
N VAL A 544 -4.46 0.61 26.79
CA VAL A 544 -4.09 0.19 28.17
C VAL A 544 -3.03 -0.93 28.20
N ASP A 545 -2.87 -1.68 27.11
CA ASP A 545 -1.88 -2.76 26.98
C ASP A 545 -0.57 -2.27 26.33
N CYS A 546 -0.52 -0.99 25.89
CA CYS A 546 0.64 -0.44 25.20
C CYS A 546 1.77 -0.11 26.16
N THR A 547 2.92 -0.76 26.02
CA THR A 547 4.07 -0.53 26.89
C THR A 547 5.02 0.53 26.30
N MET A 548 5.83 1.18 27.16
CA MET A 548 6.85 2.15 26.73
C MET A 548 7.86 1.54 25.74
N LYS A 549 8.18 0.27 25.87
CA LYS A 549 9.01 -0.45 24.92
C LYS A 549 8.37 -0.50 23.53
N MET A 550 7.08 -0.81 23.44
CA MET A 550 6.35 -0.83 22.15
C MET A 550 6.31 0.56 21.52
N ILE A 551 6.12 1.61 22.34
CA ILE A 551 6.12 3.00 21.92
C ILE A 551 7.48 3.41 21.32
N SER A 552 8.57 3.06 21.98
CA SER A 552 9.93 3.46 21.55
C SER A 552 10.43 2.72 20.30
N GLU A 553 9.93 1.52 20.04
CA GLU A 553 10.41 0.67 18.95
C GLU A 553 9.64 0.85 17.62
N ARG A 554 8.43 1.43 17.63
CA ARG A 554 7.51 1.46 16.48
C ARG A 554 6.90 2.82 16.24
N ASN A 555 6.54 3.07 15.01
CA ASN A 555 5.59 4.12 14.68
C ASN A 555 4.22 3.75 15.26
N LEU A 556 3.42 4.74 15.63
CA LEU A 556 2.12 4.50 16.27
C LEU A 556 0.98 5.01 15.39
N ILE A 557 -0.07 4.21 15.29
CA ILE A 557 -1.37 4.63 14.74
C ILE A 557 -2.37 4.56 15.88
N LEU A 558 -2.71 5.72 16.41
CA LEU A 558 -3.54 5.89 17.60
C LEU A 558 -4.99 6.12 17.18
N LEU A 559 -5.86 5.16 17.42
CA LEU A 559 -7.29 5.27 17.22
C LEU A 559 -7.94 5.84 18.47
N GLY A 560 -8.34 7.07 18.38
CA GLY A 560 -8.87 7.90 19.48
C GLY A 560 -7.93 9.05 19.85
N GLY A 561 -8.54 10.23 20.03
CA GLY A 561 -7.86 11.41 20.59
C GLY A 561 -7.50 11.24 22.07
N PRO A 562 -6.95 12.27 22.74
CA PRO A 562 -6.55 12.19 24.14
C PRO A 562 -7.64 11.80 25.14
N SER A 563 -8.91 12.09 24.82
CA SER A 563 -10.06 11.68 25.64
C SER A 563 -10.41 10.19 25.53
N ASP A 564 -10.04 9.55 24.43
CA ASP A 564 -10.46 8.19 24.09
C ASP A 564 -9.33 7.16 24.18
N ASN A 565 -8.07 7.61 24.15
CA ASN A 565 -6.88 6.78 24.04
C ASN A 565 -5.78 7.28 24.98
N CYS A 566 -5.37 6.46 25.96
CA CYS A 566 -4.35 6.86 26.96
C CYS A 566 -2.97 7.10 26.34
N VAL A 567 -2.64 6.45 25.24
CA VAL A 567 -1.39 6.71 24.54
C VAL A 567 -1.45 8.05 23.81
N SER A 568 -2.60 8.42 23.20
CA SER A 568 -2.79 9.77 22.65
C SER A 568 -2.71 10.84 23.72
N ALA A 569 -3.25 10.57 24.93
CA ALA A 569 -3.16 11.48 26.06
C ALA A 569 -1.72 11.70 26.52
N LEU A 570 -0.87 10.67 26.47
CA LEU A 570 0.56 10.76 26.81
C LEU A 570 1.32 11.75 25.91
N PHE A 571 0.88 11.92 24.66
CA PHE A 571 1.49 12.82 23.69
C PHE A 571 0.78 14.18 23.57
N SER A 572 -0.31 14.43 24.30
CA SER A 572 -1.17 15.61 24.11
C SER A 572 -0.43 16.94 24.16
N ASP A 573 0.52 17.09 25.09
CA ASP A 573 1.27 18.33 25.25
C ASP A 573 2.29 18.59 24.14
N ALA A 574 2.71 17.54 23.43
CA ALA A 574 3.64 17.63 22.31
C ALA A 574 2.95 17.83 20.96
N LEU A 575 1.65 17.57 20.87
CA LEU A 575 0.91 17.61 19.64
C LEU A 575 0.24 18.96 19.41
N PRO A 576 0.28 19.54 18.19
CA PRO A 576 -0.24 20.86 17.88
C PRO A 576 -1.77 20.85 17.68
N PHE A 577 -2.52 20.20 18.60
CA PHE A 577 -3.99 20.09 18.46
C PHE A 577 -4.69 21.44 18.46
N TYR A 578 -4.29 22.35 19.34
CA TYR A 578 -4.90 23.67 19.43
C TYR A 578 -4.66 24.45 18.14
N GLU A 579 -3.47 24.39 17.63
CA GLU A 579 -3.00 25.17 16.48
C GLU A 579 -3.62 24.69 15.18
N ILE A 580 -3.79 23.37 14.97
CA ILE A 580 -4.40 22.87 13.73
C ILE A 580 -5.88 23.22 13.61
N PHE A 581 -6.59 23.43 14.73
CA PHE A 581 -7.98 23.88 14.74
C PHE A 581 -8.12 25.40 14.70
N ALA A 582 -7.06 26.18 14.96
CA ALA A 582 -7.10 27.62 15.03
C ALA A 582 -7.69 28.30 13.76
N PRO A 583 -7.38 27.85 12.52
CA PRO A 583 -7.95 28.43 11.30
C PRO A 583 -9.48 28.29 11.17
N LEU A 584 -10.08 27.34 11.89
CA LEU A 584 -11.52 27.08 11.85
C LEU A 584 -12.29 27.87 12.92
N ARG A 585 -11.59 28.39 13.94
CA ARG A 585 -12.19 29.17 15.00
C ARG A 585 -12.67 30.51 14.46
N GLY A 586 -13.89 30.94 14.88
CA GLY A 586 -14.48 32.18 14.40
C GLY A 586 -15.14 32.14 13.01
N LYS A 587 -15.05 31.02 12.32
CA LYS A 587 -15.89 30.73 11.15
C LYS A 587 -17.15 30.03 11.66
N ASN A 588 -18.35 30.46 11.33
CA ASN A 588 -19.64 29.95 11.77
C ASN A 588 -19.77 28.39 11.75
N LEU A 589 -18.80 27.70 12.33
CA LEU A 589 -18.72 26.27 12.46
C LEU A 589 -18.77 25.92 13.96
N ASP A 590 -19.83 25.26 14.37
CA ASP A 590 -19.91 24.72 15.72
C ASP A 590 -19.09 23.43 15.76
N LEU A 591 -17.85 23.56 16.20
CA LEU A 591 -16.90 22.44 16.30
C LEU A 591 -17.28 21.44 17.39
N GLU A 592 -18.15 21.82 18.34
CA GLU A 592 -18.59 20.93 19.41
C GLU A 592 -19.85 20.16 19.02
N ALA A 593 -20.72 20.73 18.23
CA ALA A 593 -21.96 20.10 17.77
C ALA A 593 -21.81 19.34 16.43
N ALA A 594 -20.69 19.51 15.72
CA ALA A 594 -20.50 18.87 14.46
C ALA A 594 -19.86 17.47 14.61
N ASP A 595 -20.08 16.61 13.65
CA ASP A 595 -19.48 15.28 13.49
C ASP A 595 -18.04 15.39 12.99
N ILE A 596 -17.21 16.08 13.73
CA ILE A 596 -15.82 16.37 13.36
C ILE A 596 -14.93 15.16 13.57
N GLY A 597 -14.22 14.78 12.52
CA GLY A 597 -13.05 13.88 12.57
C GLY A 597 -11.78 14.61 12.19
N TYR A 598 -10.65 14.14 12.69
CA TYR A 598 -9.34 14.67 12.32
C TYR A 598 -8.30 13.56 12.23
N GLN A 599 -7.27 13.83 11.45
CA GLN A 599 -6.07 12.99 11.34
C GLN A 599 -4.84 13.88 11.39
N LEU A 600 -3.80 13.40 12.03
CA LEU A 600 -2.57 14.15 12.25
C LEU A 600 -1.40 13.19 12.32
N ILE A 601 -0.33 13.42 11.51
CA ILE A 601 0.97 12.80 11.71
C ILE A 601 1.93 13.78 12.39
N TYR A 602 2.69 13.29 13.35
CA TYR A 602 3.67 14.13 14.05
C TYR A 602 4.83 13.28 14.59
N PRO A 603 6.01 13.86 14.83
CA PRO A 603 7.08 13.21 15.57
C PRO A 603 6.68 12.81 16.99
N ALA A 604 7.05 11.61 17.41
CA ALA A 604 6.81 11.16 18.78
C ALA A 604 7.73 11.80 19.85
N GLY A 605 8.58 12.72 19.43
CA GLY A 605 9.44 13.52 20.32
C GLY A 605 10.38 12.69 21.17
N ASN A 606 10.60 13.12 22.42
CA ASN A 606 11.54 12.49 23.36
C ASN A 606 11.09 11.11 23.86
N LEU A 607 9.79 10.80 23.79
CA LEU A 607 9.26 9.51 24.23
C LEU A 607 9.62 8.38 23.25
N ALA A 608 9.73 8.70 21.96
CA ALA A 608 10.14 7.76 20.94
C ALA A 608 10.97 8.47 19.84
N PRO A 609 12.25 8.78 20.10
CA PRO A 609 13.08 9.51 19.16
C PRO A 609 13.15 8.82 17.79
N GLY A 610 12.94 9.60 16.72
CA GLY A 610 12.98 9.08 15.35
C GLY A 610 11.75 8.23 14.95
N ARG A 611 10.68 8.25 15.75
CA ARG A 611 9.40 7.62 15.43
C ARG A 611 8.34 8.65 15.12
N LEU A 612 7.43 8.25 14.26
CA LEU A 612 6.23 9.01 13.91
C LEU A 612 5.02 8.43 14.61
N LEU A 613 4.08 9.27 14.94
CA LEU A 613 2.76 8.85 15.36
C LEU A 613 1.69 9.49 14.49
N VAL A 614 0.61 8.76 14.27
CA VAL A 614 -0.60 9.25 13.64
C VAL A 614 -1.73 9.17 14.66
N VAL A 615 -2.44 10.26 14.86
CA VAL A 615 -3.64 10.28 15.69
C VAL A 615 -4.86 10.41 14.78
N LEU A 616 -5.80 9.50 14.94
CA LEU A 616 -7.14 9.59 14.38
C LEU A 616 -8.09 9.94 15.52
N GLY A 617 -8.63 11.14 15.52
CA GLY A 617 -9.52 11.59 16.57
C GLY A 617 -10.86 12.06 16.02
N ALA A 618 -11.84 12.15 16.88
CA ALA A 618 -13.17 12.65 16.58
C ALA A 618 -13.83 13.23 17.83
N ASN A 619 -14.81 14.13 17.65
CA ASN A 619 -15.59 14.68 18.74
C ASN A 619 -16.88 13.87 19.02
N SER A 620 -17.21 12.89 18.16
CA SER A 620 -18.41 12.07 18.26
C SER A 620 -18.22 10.70 17.61
N PRO A 621 -19.06 9.69 17.90
CA PRO A 621 -19.07 8.42 17.16
C PRO A 621 -19.27 8.60 15.66
N GLU A 622 -20.04 9.61 15.26
CA GLU A 622 -20.29 9.97 13.87
C GLU A 622 -19.01 10.46 13.20
N GLY A 623 -18.21 11.28 13.87
CA GLY A 623 -16.91 11.72 13.42
C GLY A 623 -15.91 10.56 13.26
N ILE A 624 -15.97 9.56 14.13
CA ILE A 624 -15.19 8.32 14.00
C ILE A 624 -15.55 7.60 12.71
N TRP A 625 -16.83 7.45 12.42
CA TRP A 625 -17.27 6.78 11.21
C TRP A 625 -16.79 7.47 9.93
N GLN A 626 -16.54 8.78 9.97
CA GLN A 626 -15.95 9.52 8.86
C GLN A 626 -14.52 9.07 8.53
N GLN A 627 -13.76 8.57 9.52
CA GLN A 627 -12.36 8.16 9.33
C GLN A 627 -12.21 7.14 8.20
N TRP A 628 -13.07 6.14 8.22
CA TRP A 628 -13.05 5.09 7.21
C TRP A 628 -13.74 5.49 5.91
N GLY A 629 -14.94 6.04 6.05
CA GLY A 629 -15.83 6.32 4.94
C GLY A 629 -15.24 7.25 3.92
N ARG A 630 -14.42 8.17 4.34
CA ARG A 630 -13.91 9.24 3.50
C ARG A 630 -12.52 9.01 3.02
N PHE A 631 -11.73 8.39 3.85
CA PHE A 631 -10.35 8.09 3.53
C PHE A 631 -10.20 6.69 2.96
N GLY A 632 -11.31 6.07 2.66
CA GLY A 632 -11.54 4.74 2.13
C GLY A 632 -10.32 4.11 1.55
N ASN A 633 -9.59 3.43 2.35
CA ASN A 633 -8.35 2.79 2.03
C ASN A 633 -7.09 3.59 2.43
N TRP A 634 -6.73 3.49 3.69
CA TRP A 634 -5.34 3.65 4.15
C TRP A 634 -4.35 2.94 3.22
N PHE A 635 -4.85 2.09 2.34
CA PHE A 635 -4.12 1.16 1.49
C PHE A 635 -4.46 1.27 0.03
N ASN A 636 -5.10 2.35 -0.45
CA ASN A 636 -5.23 2.55 -1.88
C ASN A 636 -3.88 3.03 -2.41
N TRP A 637 -3.02 2.05 -2.58
CA TRP A 637 -1.70 2.19 -3.12
C TRP A 637 -1.80 2.67 -4.55
N GLY A 638 -1.16 3.72 -4.82
CA GLY A 638 -1.06 4.21 -6.16
C GLY A 638 -2.18 5.16 -6.54
N VAL A 639 -2.09 5.57 -7.65
CA VAL A 639 -2.66 6.42 -8.65
C VAL A 639 -3.98 7.11 -8.34
N TYR A 640 -4.81 6.58 -7.45
CA TYR A 640 -6.22 6.97 -7.35
C TYR A 640 -6.61 7.62 -6.04
N ASP A 641 -5.74 7.65 -5.07
CA ASP A 641 -6.07 8.17 -3.75
C ASP A 641 -5.13 9.30 -3.33
N SER A 642 -5.35 10.47 -3.88
CA SER A 642 -4.74 11.72 -3.42
C SER A 642 -5.13 12.11 -1.99
N LYS A 643 -5.95 11.31 -1.31
CA LYS A 643 -6.56 11.63 -0.01
C LYS A 643 -5.61 11.47 1.18
N LYS A 644 -4.40 10.93 0.99
CA LYS A 644 -3.46 10.58 2.08
C LYS A 644 -2.16 11.37 2.09
N TYR A 645 -2.01 12.28 1.14
CA TYR A 645 -0.78 13.06 0.97
C TYR A 645 -0.79 14.38 1.75
N TYR A 646 -1.34 14.36 2.97
CA TYR A 646 -1.30 15.49 3.90
C TYR A 646 -0.71 15.06 5.24
N ASP A 647 -0.21 16.02 6.02
CA ASP A 647 0.29 15.74 7.37
C ASP A 647 -0.85 15.82 8.39
N TYR A 648 -1.86 16.64 8.15
CA TYR A 648 -3.06 16.71 8.98
C TYR A 648 -4.28 17.14 8.16
N ALA A 649 -5.44 16.68 8.59
CA ALA A 649 -6.73 17.07 8.03
C ALA A 649 -7.82 17.11 9.08
N ILE A 650 -8.78 18.01 8.90
CA ILE A 650 -10.00 18.13 9.69
C ILE A 650 -11.18 18.03 8.71
N PHE A 651 -12.17 17.25 9.05
CA PHE A 651 -13.27 16.92 8.15
C PHE A 651 -14.57 16.65 8.92
N ASP A 652 -15.67 16.71 8.20
CA ASP A 652 -17.00 16.33 8.66
C ASP A 652 -17.75 15.52 7.58
N ALA A 653 -19.04 15.28 7.77
CA ALA A 653 -19.86 14.52 6.84
C ALA A 653 -19.88 15.06 5.40
N ARG A 654 -19.57 16.32 5.18
CA ARG A 654 -19.57 16.97 3.87
C ARG A 654 -18.27 16.79 3.08
N SER A 655 -17.18 16.42 3.75
CA SER A 655 -15.87 16.30 3.13
C SER A 655 -15.78 15.05 2.25
N ALA A 656 -15.77 15.16 0.94
CA ALA A 656 -15.75 14.07 -0.03
C ALA A 656 -14.39 13.91 -0.75
N SER A 657 -13.53 14.92 -0.67
CA SER A 657 -12.21 14.96 -1.32
C SER A 657 -11.25 15.83 -0.48
N PRO A 658 -9.93 15.83 -0.75
CA PRO A 658 -8.99 16.73 -0.10
C PRO A 658 -9.38 18.21 -0.23
N GLU A 659 -9.98 18.59 -1.37
CA GLU A 659 -10.44 19.96 -1.60
C GLU A 659 -11.72 20.32 -0.83
N THR A 660 -12.48 19.33 -0.39
CA THR A 660 -13.72 19.52 0.36
C THR A 660 -13.59 19.23 1.85
N MET A 661 -12.38 18.95 2.33
CA MET A 661 -12.12 18.89 3.78
C MET A 661 -12.26 20.28 4.40
N LEU A 662 -12.65 20.35 5.65
CA LEU A 662 -12.68 21.60 6.40
C LEU A 662 -11.31 22.25 6.40
N LEU A 663 -10.27 21.42 6.55
CA LEU A 663 -8.90 21.86 6.51
C LEU A 663 -7.99 20.67 6.13
N THR A 664 -6.98 20.94 5.30
CA THR A 664 -5.93 20.01 4.96
C THR A 664 -4.60 20.76 5.03
N GLY A 665 -3.58 20.19 5.68
CA GLY A 665 -2.33 20.89 5.88
C GLY A 665 -1.09 20.02 5.86
N TRP A 666 0.02 20.69 5.67
CA TRP A 666 1.38 20.15 5.74
C TRP A 666 2.20 21.01 6.68
N PHE A 667 2.92 20.39 7.57
CA PHE A 667 3.91 21.07 8.41
C PHE A 667 5.12 21.49 7.57
N GLY A 668 5.76 22.56 7.97
CA GLY A 668 7.06 22.96 7.44
C GLY A 668 8.15 21.91 7.66
N THR A 669 9.34 22.18 7.16
CA THR A 669 10.50 21.28 7.31
C THR A 669 10.96 21.12 8.76
N ASP A 670 10.56 22.03 9.64
CA ASP A 670 10.79 22.05 11.08
C ASP A 670 9.61 21.50 11.89
N TRP A 671 8.64 20.84 11.24
CA TRP A 671 7.39 20.37 11.81
C TRP A 671 6.52 21.49 12.42
N SER A 672 6.79 22.77 12.09
CA SER A 672 5.96 23.88 12.52
C SER A 672 4.80 24.14 11.56
N LEU A 673 3.72 24.72 12.07
CA LEU A 673 2.62 25.22 11.26
C LEU A 673 2.99 26.56 10.59
N ALA A 674 3.86 27.35 11.20
CA ALA A 674 4.27 28.66 10.69
C ALA A 674 4.94 28.57 9.32
N ASN A 675 5.78 27.55 9.12
CA ASN A 675 6.48 27.27 7.86
C ASN A 675 5.73 26.22 7.02
N GLY A 676 4.54 25.83 7.44
CA GLY A 676 3.68 24.87 6.78
C GLY A 676 2.82 25.48 5.70
N LYS A 677 1.99 24.64 5.09
CA LYS A 677 0.98 25.05 4.12
C LYS A 677 -0.39 24.49 4.50
N VAL A 678 -1.40 25.35 4.43
CA VAL A 678 -2.77 25.03 4.81
C VAL A 678 -3.71 25.35 3.66
N PHE A 679 -4.62 24.43 3.38
CA PHE A 679 -5.73 24.61 2.46
C PHE A 679 -7.02 24.46 3.29
N ALA A 680 -7.70 25.56 3.50
CA ALA A 680 -9.02 25.55 4.13
C ALA A 680 -10.09 25.33 3.07
N GLY A 681 -11.02 24.44 3.34
CA GLY A 681 -12.22 24.28 2.53
C GLY A 681 -13.13 25.48 2.74
N ASP A 682 -13.08 26.45 1.84
CA ASP A 682 -14.00 27.57 1.87
C ASP A 682 -15.44 27.13 1.51
N GLU A 683 -16.37 28.06 1.47
CA GLU A 683 -17.79 27.99 1.17
C GLU A 683 -18.28 26.89 0.21
N ILE A 684 -17.36 26.24 -0.51
CA ILE A 684 -17.58 25.10 -1.42
C ILE A 684 -18.20 23.92 -0.70
N LEU A 685 -17.79 23.67 0.54
CA LEU A 685 -18.31 22.58 1.37
C LEU A 685 -19.83 22.65 1.54
N ARG A 686 -20.42 23.84 1.38
CA ARG A 686 -21.85 24.05 1.58
C ARG A 686 -22.70 23.72 0.36
N ALA A 687 -22.11 23.66 -0.84
CA ALA A 687 -22.89 23.59 -2.09
C ALA A 687 -22.77 22.27 -2.86
N ALA A 688 -21.71 21.46 -2.64
CA ALA A 688 -21.35 20.40 -3.60
C ALA A 688 -21.59 18.95 -3.13
N SER A 689 -21.80 18.68 -1.86
CA SER A 689 -22.11 17.33 -1.37
C SER A 689 -23.29 17.34 -0.42
N ALA A 690 -24.26 16.47 -0.67
CA ALA A 690 -25.32 16.20 0.31
C ALA A 690 -24.65 15.79 1.64
N PRO A 691 -25.14 16.31 2.78
CA PRO A 691 -24.66 15.86 4.09
C PRO A 691 -24.82 14.35 4.18
N GLN A 692 -23.82 13.65 4.68
CA GLN A 692 -24.00 12.25 5.00
C GLN A 692 -24.96 12.17 6.18
N ARG A 693 -25.98 11.33 6.03
CA ARG A 693 -26.84 10.99 7.14
C ARG A 693 -26.12 10.01 8.05
N PHE A 694 -26.26 10.19 9.34
CA PHE A 694 -25.74 9.26 10.35
C PHE A 694 -26.87 8.47 10.97
N PRO A 695 -26.61 7.24 11.39
CA PRO A 695 -27.55 6.49 12.16
C PRO A 695 -27.95 7.26 13.41
N MET A 696 -29.25 7.42 13.61
CA MET A 696 -29.78 8.08 14.79
C MET A 696 -29.73 7.19 16.02
N PHE A 697 -29.65 5.87 15.84
CA PHE A 697 -29.68 4.87 16.89
C PHE A 697 -28.44 3.98 16.85
N ALA A 698 -27.71 3.94 17.95
CA ALA A 698 -26.60 2.99 18.12
C ALA A 698 -27.10 1.55 18.31
N ARG A 699 -28.30 1.40 18.86
CA ARG A 699 -28.92 0.12 19.12
C ARG A 699 -30.39 0.13 18.75
N VAL A 700 -30.91 -1.02 18.34
CA VAL A 700 -32.34 -1.14 17.97
C VAL A 700 -33.28 -0.84 19.11
N GLU A 701 -32.85 -1.00 20.37
CA GLU A 701 -33.67 -0.68 21.55
C GLU A 701 -33.93 0.82 21.72
N GLU A 702 -33.09 1.67 21.18
CA GLU A 702 -33.25 3.10 21.19
C GLU A 702 -34.35 3.54 20.23
N ALA A 703 -34.69 2.70 19.25
CA ALA A 703 -35.78 2.90 18.30
C ALA A 703 -37.13 2.30 18.78
N VAL A 704 -37.31 2.05 20.08
CA VAL A 704 -38.51 1.48 20.65
C VAL A 704 -39.69 2.43 20.37
N GLY A 705 -40.78 1.87 19.84
CA GLY A 705 -41.99 2.63 19.49
C GLY A 705 -42.12 2.94 18.01
N LEU A 706 -41.06 2.86 17.20
CA LEU A 706 -41.19 3.06 15.77
C LEU A 706 -41.88 1.87 15.10
N GLU A 707 -42.91 2.13 14.31
CA GLU A 707 -43.57 1.14 13.46
C GLU A 707 -42.70 0.76 12.26
N LYS A 708 -41.92 1.72 11.77
CA LYS A 708 -40.97 1.55 10.67
C LYS A 708 -39.63 2.18 11.06
N LEU A 709 -38.55 1.40 10.89
CA LEU A 709 -37.17 1.84 11.07
C LEU A 709 -36.39 1.69 9.77
N PHE A 710 -35.83 2.77 9.29
CA PHE A 710 -34.87 2.73 8.17
C PHE A 710 -33.53 2.23 8.68
N LEU A 711 -32.90 1.30 7.95
CA LEU A 711 -31.58 0.80 8.34
C LEU A 711 -30.49 1.86 8.23
N ALA A 712 -30.73 2.93 7.48
CA ALA A 712 -29.89 4.13 7.46
C ALA A 712 -29.83 4.86 8.82
N ASP A 713 -30.82 4.65 9.67
CA ASP A 713 -30.91 5.24 11.01
C ASP A 713 -30.35 4.32 12.12
N LEU A 714 -29.97 3.08 11.79
CA LEU A 714 -29.45 2.11 12.74
C LEU A 714 -27.97 1.84 12.45
N LEU A 715 -27.14 1.88 13.49
CA LEU A 715 -25.73 1.54 13.36
C LEU A 715 -25.57 0.04 13.01
N PRO A 716 -24.90 -0.33 11.91
CA PRO A 716 -24.67 -1.73 11.60
C PRO A 716 -23.67 -2.36 12.57
N LEU A 717 -23.88 -3.62 12.94
CA LEU A 717 -22.95 -4.43 13.74
C LEU A 717 -21.65 -4.69 12.97
N ARG A 718 -21.77 -4.78 11.65
CA ARG A 718 -20.66 -5.12 10.76
C ARG A 718 -20.85 -4.47 9.40
N ILE A 719 -19.77 -3.90 8.91
CA ILE A 719 -19.64 -3.44 7.53
C ILE A 719 -18.42 -4.17 6.96
N ASP A 720 -18.62 -4.93 5.89
CA ASP A 720 -17.56 -5.60 5.15
C ASP A 720 -17.77 -5.29 3.67
N GLN A 721 -16.89 -4.50 3.09
CA GLN A 721 -16.94 -4.19 1.67
C GLN A 721 -15.54 -3.97 1.12
N MET A 722 -15.41 -4.16 -0.18
CA MET A 722 -14.09 -4.24 -0.80
C MET A 722 -13.35 -2.91 -0.87
N ARG A 723 -14.08 -1.80 -1.00
CA ARG A 723 -13.50 -0.44 -1.07
C ARG A 723 -14.55 0.61 -0.74
N GLY A 724 -14.11 1.72 -0.18
CA GLY A 724 -14.93 2.87 0.12
C GLY A 724 -15.74 2.70 1.40
N ALA A 725 -16.49 3.74 1.75
CA ALA A 725 -17.39 3.75 2.89
C ALA A 725 -18.76 3.26 2.51
N LEU A 726 -19.50 2.86 3.53
CA LEU A 726 -20.94 2.84 3.47
C LEU A 726 -21.44 4.27 3.25
N GLY A 727 -22.04 4.52 2.09
CA GLY A 727 -22.71 5.79 1.84
C GLY A 727 -24.09 5.78 2.48
N VAL A 728 -24.36 6.67 3.41
CA VAL A 728 -25.72 6.87 3.97
C VAL A 728 -26.29 8.16 3.39
N GLY A 729 -27.41 8.07 2.68
CA GLY A 729 -27.96 9.18 1.89
C GLY A 729 -27.14 9.52 0.64
N ARG A 730 -26.22 8.65 0.28
CA ARG A 730 -25.31 8.81 -0.88
C ARG A 730 -24.79 7.49 -1.40
N SER A 731 -24.28 7.52 -2.62
CA SER A 731 -23.57 6.38 -3.20
C SER A 731 -22.22 6.15 -2.48
N PHE A 732 -21.62 4.99 -2.74
CA PHE A 732 -20.30 4.65 -2.19
C PHE A 732 -19.16 5.64 -2.57
N ASN A 733 -19.35 6.44 -3.60
CA ASN A 733 -18.39 7.45 -4.05
C ASN A 733 -18.81 8.89 -3.69
N GLY A 734 -19.84 9.07 -2.85
CA GLY A 734 -20.23 10.35 -2.27
C GLY A 734 -21.27 11.14 -3.04
N GLU A 735 -21.81 10.65 -4.16
CA GLU A 735 -22.90 11.31 -4.88
C GLU A 735 -24.20 11.22 -4.08
N ALA A 736 -24.97 12.32 -4.02
CA ALA A 736 -26.26 12.35 -3.34
C ALA A 736 -27.24 11.33 -3.96
N THR A 737 -27.90 10.57 -3.08
CA THR A 737 -28.97 9.63 -3.44
C THR A 737 -30.20 9.93 -2.60
N GLY A 738 -31.10 8.99 -2.39
CA GLY A 738 -32.20 9.15 -1.45
C GLY A 738 -31.71 9.26 0.00
N GLU A 739 -32.39 10.06 0.84
CA GLU A 739 -31.99 10.33 2.23
C GLU A 739 -31.71 9.06 3.06
N PHE A 740 -32.47 7.99 2.82
CA PHE A 740 -32.33 6.72 3.55
C PHE A 740 -31.61 5.62 2.74
N ASP A 741 -30.97 5.97 1.63
CA ASP A 741 -30.25 5.01 0.81
C ASP A 741 -28.93 4.59 1.45
N LEU A 742 -28.55 3.34 1.22
CA LEU A 742 -27.25 2.79 1.61
C LEU A 742 -26.43 2.46 0.36
N GLY A 743 -25.39 3.21 0.10
CA GLY A 743 -24.48 3.02 -1.01
C GLY A 743 -23.31 2.11 -0.62
N VAL A 744 -23.16 0.99 -1.33
CA VAL A 744 -22.09 0.03 -1.08
C VAL A 744 -21.33 -0.31 -2.37
N ARG A 745 -20.14 -0.82 -2.25
CA ARG A 745 -19.37 -1.37 -3.36
C ARG A 745 -19.31 -2.89 -3.24
N ALA A 746 -19.93 -3.58 -4.19
CA ALA A 746 -19.95 -5.03 -4.20
C ALA A 746 -18.54 -5.63 -4.47
N PRO A 747 -18.12 -6.72 -3.80
CA PRO A 747 -18.87 -7.41 -2.75
C PRO A 747 -18.95 -6.62 -1.45
N ALA A 748 -20.13 -6.60 -0.83
CA ALA A 748 -20.38 -5.90 0.42
C ALA A 748 -21.35 -6.68 1.32
N THR A 749 -21.14 -6.60 2.62
CA THR A 749 -21.99 -7.17 3.66
C THR A 749 -22.24 -6.15 4.75
N LEU A 750 -23.51 -5.94 5.09
CA LEU A 750 -23.96 -5.14 6.23
C LEU A 750 -24.73 -6.03 7.19
N GLU A 751 -24.45 -5.98 8.49
CA GLU A 751 -25.20 -6.72 9.50
C GLU A 751 -25.82 -5.76 10.51
N TYR A 752 -27.10 -5.99 10.84
CA TYR A 752 -27.87 -5.20 11.78
C TYR A 752 -28.48 -6.07 12.86
N GLN A 753 -28.41 -5.63 14.10
CA GLN A 753 -29.07 -6.32 15.20
C GLN A 753 -30.53 -5.84 15.35
N LEU A 754 -31.50 -6.73 15.15
CA LEU A 754 -32.94 -6.42 15.25
C LEU A 754 -33.61 -6.99 16.49
N LYS A 755 -33.00 -7.96 17.15
CA LYS A 755 -33.50 -8.66 18.39
C LYS A 755 -34.90 -9.26 18.28
N GLY A 756 -35.38 -9.49 17.06
CA GLY A 756 -36.71 -10.06 16.84
C GLY A 756 -37.87 -9.07 16.88
N ASN A 757 -37.60 -7.77 16.89
CA ASN A 757 -38.60 -6.72 17.11
C ASN A 757 -39.43 -6.36 15.85
N TYR A 758 -39.05 -6.88 14.68
CA TYR A 758 -39.66 -6.52 13.41
C TYR A 758 -40.14 -7.75 12.63
N GLY A 759 -41.23 -7.58 11.87
CA GLY A 759 -41.86 -8.66 11.12
C GLY A 759 -41.58 -8.64 9.62
N ARG A 760 -41.27 -7.48 9.06
CA ARG A 760 -41.07 -7.30 7.59
C ARG A 760 -39.82 -6.47 7.27
N PHE A 761 -39.19 -6.80 6.15
CA PHE A 761 -38.14 -6.01 5.52
C PHE A 761 -38.56 -5.59 4.13
N GLU A 762 -38.23 -4.38 3.73
CA GLU A 762 -38.43 -3.88 2.36
C GLU A 762 -37.25 -2.99 1.93
N SER A 763 -36.91 -3.07 0.64
CA SER A 763 -35.95 -2.18 -0.03
C SER A 763 -36.13 -2.26 -1.53
N THR A 764 -35.79 -1.21 -2.24
CA THR A 764 -35.49 -1.30 -3.68
C THR A 764 -33.96 -1.35 -3.83
N VAL A 765 -33.45 -2.26 -4.64
CA VAL A 765 -32.01 -2.36 -4.93
C VAL A 765 -31.71 -1.87 -6.32
N SER A 766 -30.55 -1.26 -6.53
CA SER A 766 -30.15 -0.78 -7.85
C SER A 766 -28.64 -0.82 -8.05
N LEU A 767 -28.23 -0.90 -9.32
CA LEU A 767 -26.87 -0.55 -9.71
C LEU A 767 -26.70 0.97 -9.63
N HIS A 768 -25.53 1.37 -9.20
CA HIS A 768 -25.09 2.76 -9.23
C HIS A 768 -23.69 2.82 -9.84
N ASN A 769 -23.61 3.39 -11.04
CA ASN A 769 -22.31 3.67 -11.66
C ASN A 769 -22.15 5.18 -11.84
N PRO A 770 -21.22 5.81 -11.13
CA PRO A 770 -20.98 7.25 -11.22
C PRO A 770 -20.31 7.68 -12.52
N PHE A 771 -19.93 6.75 -13.38
CA PHE A 771 -19.10 7.03 -14.56
C PHE A 771 -19.87 6.80 -15.86
N GLU A 772 -20.61 7.80 -16.29
CA GLU A 772 -21.16 7.88 -17.66
C GLU A 772 -20.06 8.22 -18.68
N THR A 773 -19.04 7.40 -18.84
CA THR A 773 -17.98 7.60 -19.81
C THR A 773 -18.00 6.51 -20.88
N GLN A 774 -17.35 6.74 -22.03
CA GLN A 774 -17.29 5.78 -23.15
C GLN A 774 -16.82 4.35 -22.77
N LEU A 775 -16.12 4.20 -21.66
CA LEU A 775 -15.75 2.92 -21.06
C LEU A 775 -16.94 2.14 -20.47
N CYS A 776 -18.06 2.82 -20.18
CA CYS A 776 -19.28 2.16 -19.71
C CYS A 776 -19.82 1.18 -20.73
N ASN A 777 -19.58 1.36 -22.03
CA ASN A 777 -20.05 0.43 -23.06
C ASN A 777 -19.35 -0.94 -23.00
N ILE A 778 -18.08 -1.00 -22.62
CA ILE A 778 -17.35 -2.25 -22.39
C ILE A 778 -17.75 -2.88 -21.04
N ARG A 779 -18.10 -2.07 -20.05
CA ARG A 779 -18.50 -2.51 -18.71
C ARG A 779 -19.95 -2.99 -18.64
N ARG A 780 -20.85 -2.45 -19.47
CA ARG A 780 -22.27 -2.82 -19.50
C ARG A 780 -22.51 -4.26 -19.92
N ASN A 781 -21.61 -4.87 -20.66
CA ASN A 781 -21.79 -6.24 -21.11
C ASN A 781 -21.46 -7.23 -19.98
N GLY A 782 -22.53 -7.68 -19.28
CA GLY A 782 -22.48 -8.78 -18.35
C GLY A 782 -22.29 -8.42 -16.87
N GLU A 783 -22.17 -7.12 -16.51
CA GLU A 783 -22.11 -6.73 -15.10
C GLU A 783 -23.47 -6.94 -14.42
N LYS A 784 -23.47 -7.77 -13.39
CA LYS A 784 -24.65 -8.08 -12.58
C LYS A 784 -24.29 -8.04 -11.11
N VAL A 785 -25.21 -7.54 -10.28
CA VAL A 785 -25.09 -7.60 -8.82
C VAL A 785 -26.28 -8.35 -8.25
N ARG A 786 -25.98 -9.34 -7.47
CA ARG A 786 -26.95 -10.07 -6.69
C ARG A 786 -27.03 -9.47 -5.29
N PHE A 787 -28.21 -9.07 -4.90
CA PHE A 787 -28.54 -8.59 -3.55
C PHE A 787 -29.27 -9.69 -2.80
N THR A 788 -28.79 -10.01 -1.62
CA THR A 788 -29.37 -11.09 -0.80
C THR A 788 -29.61 -10.57 0.62
N VAL A 789 -30.78 -10.89 1.18
CA VAL A 789 -31.14 -10.60 2.55
C VAL A 789 -31.16 -11.92 3.33
N TYR A 790 -30.49 -11.93 4.48
CA TYR A 790 -30.50 -13.06 5.40
C TYR A 790 -31.08 -12.66 6.76
N GLY A 791 -31.92 -13.49 7.33
CA GLY A 791 -32.38 -13.43 8.71
C GLY A 791 -31.77 -14.59 9.51
N ASP A 792 -31.00 -14.30 10.54
CA ASP A 792 -30.28 -15.29 11.38
C ASP A 792 -29.52 -16.33 10.55
N GLY A 793 -28.86 -15.86 9.48
CA GLY A 793 -28.08 -16.69 8.58
C GLY A 793 -28.87 -17.46 7.50
N LYS A 794 -30.21 -17.40 7.49
CA LYS A 794 -31.05 -18.01 6.45
C LYS A 794 -31.42 -16.97 5.40
N LYS A 795 -31.30 -17.32 4.14
CA LYS A 795 -31.71 -16.45 3.03
C LYS A 795 -33.23 -16.26 3.06
N VAL A 796 -33.69 -15.01 3.09
CA VAL A 796 -35.11 -14.62 3.14
C VAL A 796 -35.57 -13.84 1.91
N ALA A 797 -34.68 -13.15 1.19
CA ALA A 797 -34.96 -12.53 -0.08
C ALA A 797 -33.71 -12.44 -0.94
N GLU A 798 -33.87 -12.41 -2.26
CA GLU A 798 -32.80 -12.26 -3.24
C GLU A 798 -33.30 -11.58 -4.51
N ALA A 799 -32.51 -10.69 -5.07
CA ALA A 799 -32.72 -10.14 -6.41
C ALA A 799 -31.38 -9.94 -7.13
N THR A 800 -31.39 -10.05 -8.43
CA THR A 800 -30.24 -9.74 -9.27
C THR A 800 -30.61 -8.60 -10.20
N VAL A 801 -29.78 -7.58 -10.27
CA VAL A 801 -29.93 -6.43 -11.15
C VAL A 801 -28.77 -6.36 -12.14
N ASP A 802 -29.06 -5.85 -13.33
CA ASP A 802 -28.07 -5.57 -14.36
C ASP A 802 -28.42 -4.26 -15.08
N TRP A 803 -27.63 -3.86 -16.08
CA TRP A 803 -27.89 -2.61 -16.80
C TRP A 803 -29.14 -2.63 -17.69
N THR A 804 -29.74 -3.80 -17.95
CA THR A 804 -31.03 -3.93 -18.69
C THR A 804 -32.20 -3.83 -17.73
N GLN A 805 -32.03 -4.29 -16.49
CA GLN A 805 -32.97 -4.17 -15.38
C GLN A 805 -32.20 -3.65 -14.14
N PRO A 806 -31.95 -2.33 -14.09
CA PRO A 806 -31.06 -1.76 -13.08
C PRO A 806 -31.66 -1.66 -11.67
N THR A 807 -32.92 -1.98 -11.48
CA THR A 807 -33.62 -1.93 -10.20
C THR A 807 -34.47 -3.17 -9.96
N ALA A 808 -34.61 -3.57 -8.69
CA ALA A 808 -35.53 -4.63 -8.26
C ALA A 808 -36.04 -4.34 -6.84
N GLU A 809 -37.28 -4.77 -6.55
CA GLU A 809 -37.84 -4.72 -5.20
C GLU A 809 -37.44 -5.98 -4.41
N LEU A 810 -37.08 -5.79 -3.14
CA LEU A 810 -36.86 -6.85 -2.16
C LEU A 810 -37.80 -6.69 -1.00
N LYS A 811 -38.61 -7.70 -0.74
CA LYS A 811 -39.53 -7.78 0.40
C LYS A 811 -39.35 -9.13 1.08
N ALA A 812 -39.26 -9.15 2.39
CA ALA A 812 -39.09 -10.38 3.17
C ALA A 812 -39.90 -10.35 4.47
N VAL A 813 -40.39 -11.52 4.87
CA VAL A 813 -40.89 -11.73 6.24
C VAL A 813 -39.69 -12.08 7.11
N ILE A 814 -39.50 -11.31 8.19
CA ILE A 814 -38.36 -11.41 9.11
C ILE A 814 -38.81 -11.55 10.57
N THR A 815 -39.97 -12.15 10.80
CA THR A 815 -40.53 -12.38 12.14
C THR A 815 -39.53 -13.13 13.02
N ALA A 816 -39.24 -12.57 14.20
CA ALA A 816 -38.31 -13.11 15.20
C ALA A 816 -36.82 -13.12 14.76
N VAL A 817 -36.46 -12.50 13.64
CA VAL A 817 -35.06 -12.36 13.19
C VAL A 817 -34.28 -11.49 14.17
N ARG A 818 -33.18 -12.00 14.70
CA ARG A 818 -32.32 -11.30 15.64
C ARG A 818 -31.23 -10.49 14.93
N VAL A 819 -30.66 -11.08 13.88
CA VAL A 819 -29.62 -10.44 13.06
C VAL A 819 -30.04 -10.45 11.61
N LEU A 820 -30.15 -9.27 11.02
CA LEU A 820 -30.40 -9.08 9.59
C LEU A 820 -29.08 -8.80 8.89
N ARG A 821 -28.81 -9.54 7.81
CA ARG A 821 -27.62 -9.35 6.98
C ARG A 821 -28.02 -9.03 5.55
N LEU A 822 -27.50 -7.94 5.02
CA LEU A 822 -27.64 -7.52 3.63
C LEU A 822 -26.33 -7.80 2.89
N GLU A 823 -26.40 -8.49 1.77
CA GLU A 823 -25.26 -8.76 0.92
C GLU A 823 -25.47 -8.22 -0.50
N ALA A 824 -24.44 -7.61 -1.06
CA ALA A 824 -24.37 -7.26 -2.48
C ALA A 824 -23.12 -7.91 -3.08
N VAL A 825 -23.29 -8.83 -4.03
CA VAL A 825 -22.19 -9.63 -4.59
C VAL A 825 -22.21 -9.57 -6.11
N PRO A 826 -21.06 -9.39 -6.80
CA PRO A 826 -20.99 -9.51 -8.25
C PRO A 826 -21.48 -10.89 -8.71
N ALA A 827 -22.43 -10.92 -9.65
CA ALA A 827 -23.04 -12.14 -10.16
C ALA A 827 -22.69 -12.44 -11.62
N GLY A 828 -21.93 -11.56 -12.29
CA GLY A 828 -21.45 -11.68 -13.66
C GLY A 828 -20.55 -10.49 -14.02
N GLY A 829 -19.84 -10.62 -15.13
CA GLY A 829 -18.88 -9.63 -15.60
C GLY A 829 -17.43 -9.92 -15.16
N PRO A 830 -16.46 -9.13 -15.60
CA PRO A 830 -15.06 -9.32 -15.26
C PRO A 830 -14.82 -9.23 -13.74
N SER A 831 -14.09 -10.18 -13.17
CA SER A 831 -13.85 -10.32 -11.71
C SER A 831 -13.12 -9.14 -11.05
N TRP A 832 -12.53 -8.25 -11.83
CA TRP A 832 -11.82 -7.04 -11.36
C TRP A 832 -12.67 -5.76 -11.36
N LEU A 833 -13.89 -5.83 -11.92
CA LEU A 833 -14.85 -4.74 -11.89
C LEU A 833 -15.75 -4.86 -10.65
N HIS A 834 -15.68 -3.84 -9.81
CA HIS A 834 -16.49 -3.76 -8.61
C HIS A 834 -17.67 -2.83 -8.86
N ALA A 835 -18.86 -3.39 -8.89
CA ALA A 835 -20.08 -2.65 -9.13
C ALA A 835 -20.45 -1.79 -7.92
N GLY A 836 -20.82 -0.56 -8.18
CA GLY A 836 -21.54 0.27 -7.22
C GLY A 836 -22.95 -0.26 -7.05
N ALA A 837 -23.40 -0.42 -5.82
CA ALA A 837 -24.71 -0.95 -5.47
C ALA A 837 -25.41 -0.04 -4.47
N LEU A 838 -26.72 0.11 -4.64
CA LEU A 838 -27.58 0.89 -3.74
C LEU A 838 -28.68 0.01 -3.19
N TRP A 839 -28.84 0.06 -1.85
CA TRP A 839 -30.04 -0.32 -1.14
C TRP A 839 -30.87 0.95 -0.93
N LYS A 840 -31.94 1.12 -1.69
CA LYS A 840 -32.78 2.31 -1.62
C LYS A 840 -33.77 2.17 -0.47
N ALA A 841 -33.66 3.11 0.48
CA ALA A 841 -34.49 3.21 1.67
C ALA A 841 -34.78 1.85 2.36
N PRO A 842 -33.74 1.01 2.64
CA PRO A 842 -33.97 -0.27 3.29
C PRO A 842 -34.58 -0.06 4.68
N ALA A 843 -35.72 -0.71 4.94
CA ALA A 843 -36.47 -0.52 6.18
C ALA A 843 -36.96 -1.85 6.74
N VAL A 844 -37.14 -1.87 8.06
CA VAL A 844 -37.83 -2.93 8.78
C VAL A 844 -39.10 -2.39 9.43
N GLN A 845 -40.16 -3.19 9.46
CA GLN A 845 -41.48 -2.85 9.97
C GLN A 845 -41.93 -3.90 10.97
N LYS A 846 -42.72 -3.45 11.97
CA LYS A 846 -43.33 -4.37 12.95
C LYS A 846 -44.35 -5.28 12.35
#